data_44e6e5b4644a624f852e967c0db5812e
#
_entry.id   44e6e5b4644a624f852e967c0db5812e
#
_cell.length_a   1.000
_cell.length_b   1.000
_cell.length_c   1.000
_cell.angle_alpha   90.00
_cell.angle_beta   90.00
_cell.angle_gamma   90.00
#
_symmetry.space_group_name_H-M   'P 1'
#
loop_
_entity.id
_entity.type
_entity.pdbx_description
1 polymer ?
#
loop_
_entity_poly.entity_id
_entity_poly.type
_entity_poly.pdbx_seq_one_letter_code
_entity_poly.pdbx_strand_id
1 'polypeptide(L)'
;MFRRIIDRIKEAVEYLMSSRLIVLIIVFCLTSSILIGRLFYLQIVRGEDYLENYELQIRKTRTVPGTRGNIFDRNGEVIAYNELAYSVTIEDIIPTDTKTEDKNKILNDTLDSVLSIVEENGDSVIDNFGIILDSSGSYQFAETNETSRLRFVADVHGKSFIDDLTEKEKNKTAEQIVHYLCKRYGLDYSEHDAAYILKMVNMRYAMGLNSYQQWLTTVLASDVSDATAAAIMENQDSLQGVDISEDSLRRYPDGQYFASIIGYTGQISQEEYDDLSDDEKKRYSLSDIVGKSGIEHTFDSVLQGEKGKTTFYVDNLGKVTDTVSMTDPKAGNDVYLTIDKNLQISAYKLLEEKLAGIVLSKLSNVLDYDPSAEKDTKYIKIPVGDAYNSFIANEIIDMKKFGRTDAKPAEQAVYNTFTQKKAEILSELMAQLQNENAPAYKDLSKEMKAYMDYICDTLLKQTTGILMSDKIEAEDETQIAWATQETISLNRYLNYAISKNWIDTSKLGDSAYSSSEEIYSGVLAYLEEYLKEDSNFDKLLYKYLIKSGSVTGAQICAIVYEQGVLPMDENAYNGLLNGTTDAYGWLYDKIKTLQITPGQLALEPCSGGIVVTDPNSGDVLACVSYPGYDNNRLANTMDSAYYNQLNTGRANIFYNRATQEKTAPGSTFKMISATAGLEEGYIDAYTTTYCSGSFNTVTPSPKCWIYPGGHGALNVVQSLQHSCNVFYYQLGYNMGIDSNGNYDSDLGTDKLRKYAAMYGLDRKSGVEIPVSYTHLRAHETRHDL
;
A
#
# COMPACT_ATOMS: atom_id res chain seq x y z
N MET A 1 13.80 -24.10 103.99
CA MET A 1 13.32 -24.62 102.73
C MET A 1 13.59 -23.66 101.59
N PHE A 2 13.27 -22.38 101.70
CA PHE A 2 13.46 -21.36 100.66
C PHE A 2 14.91 -21.17 100.21
N ARG A 3 15.89 -21.14 101.14
CA ARG A 3 17.31 -21.00 100.79
C ARG A 3 17.84 -22.17 99.90
N ARG A 4 17.42 -23.40 100.23
CA ARG A 4 17.84 -24.58 99.44
C ARG A 4 17.25 -24.61 98.00
N ILE A 5 16.10 -23.98 97.83
CA ILE A 5 15.51 -23.87 96.53
C ILE A 5 16.23 -22.81 95.74
N ILE A 6 16.59 -21.69 96.31
CA ILE A 6 17.37 -20.61 95.66
C ILE A 6 18.74 -21.08 95.24
N ASP A 7 19.46 -21.88 96.18
CA ASP A 7 20.78 -22.43 95.86
C ASP A 7 20.72 -23.43 94.70
N ARG A 8 19.70 -24.34 94.67
CA ARG A 8 19.48 -25.24 93.52
C ARG A 8 19.11 -24.50 92.24
N ILE A 9 18.42 -23.42 92.32
CA ILE A 9 18.08 -22.59 91.14
C ILE A 9 19.35 -21.90 90.64
N LYS A 10 20.22 -21.41 91.52
CA LYS A 10 21.52 -20.82 91.15
C LYS A 10 22.45 -21.84 90.51
N GLU A 11 22.60 -23.06 91.14
CA GLU A 11 23.38 -24.13 90.53
C GLU A 11 22.84 -24.59 89.17
N ALA A 12 21.54 -24.65 88.99
CA ALA A 12 20.93 -25.01 87.75
C ALA A 12 21.13 -23.88 86.66
N VAL A 13 21.08 -22.61 87.06
CA VAL A 13 21.36 -21.47 86.18
C VAL A 13 22.85 -21.41 85.83
N GLU A 14 23.80 -21.67 86.80
CA GLU A 14 25.19 -21.72 86.48
C GLU A 14 25.55 -22.91 85.57
N TYR A 15 24.93 -24.07 85.75
CA TYR A 15 25.07 -25.22 84.88
C TYR A 15 24.51 -24.94 83.45
N LEU A 16 23.37 -24.32 83.36
CA LEU A 16 22.79 -23.89 82.11
C LEU A 16 23.66 -22.82 81.38
N MET A 17 24.24 -21.87 82.13
CA MET A 17 25.11 -20.83 81.55
C MET A 17 26.50 -21.32 81.19
N SER A 18 26.95 -22.46 81.75
CA SER A 18 28.27 -23.06 81.43
C SER A 18 28.29 -23.83 80.11
N SER A 19 27.13 -24.26 79.62
CA SER A 19 27.04 -24.97 78.36
C SER A 19 26.84 -24.00 77.21
N ARG A 20 27.86 -23.83 76.35
CA ARG A 20 27.83 -22.94 75.17
C ARG A 20 26.62 -23.22 74.26
N LEU A 21 26.22 -24.47 74.19
CA LEU A 21 25.08 -24.89 73.34
C LEU A 21 23.76 -24.48 73.95
N ILE A 22 23.58 -24.53 75.26
CA ILE A 22 22.37 -24.09 75.98
C ILE A 22 22.25 -22.56 75.92
N VAL A 23 23.33 -21.83 76.09
CA VAL A 23 23.34 -20.35 75.90
C VAL A 23 22.92 -19.97 74.48
N LEU A 24 23.47 -20.70 73.52
CA LEU A 24 23.10 -20.45 72.08
C LEU A 24 21.62 -20.73 71.79
N ILE A 25 21.08 -21.82 72.39
CA ILE A 25 19.64 -22.15 72.30
C ILE A 25 18.80 -21.06 72.98
N ILE A 26 19.18 -20.57 74.14
CA ILE A 26 18.48 -19.51 74.86
C ILE A 26 18.48 -18.20 74.04
N VAL A 27 19.66 -17.82 73.48
CA VAL A 27 19.76 -16.65 72.61
C VAL A 27 18.89 -16.82 71.34
N PHE A 28 18.90 -18.02 70.74
CA PHE A 28 18.06 -18.31 69.57
C PHE A 28 16.58 -18.25 69.89
N CYS A 29 16.14 -18.84 71.01
CA CYS A 29 14.76 -18.78 71.47
C CYS A 29 14.33 -17.34 71.81
N LEU A 30 15.20 -16.55 72.37
CA LEU A 30 14.93 -15.15 72.72
C LEU A 30 14.83 -14.27 71.47
N THR A 31 15.75 -14.44 70.53
CA THR A 31 15.68 -13.74 69.21
C THR A 31 14.48 -14.17 68.39
N SER A 32 14.17 -15.47 68.37
CA SER A 32 12.96 -16.00 67.70
C SER A 32 11.68 -15.47 68.33
N SER A 33 11.63 -15.42 69.67
CA SER A 33 10.47 -14.84 70.39
C SER A 33 10.26 -13.35 70.09
N ILE A 34 11.35 -12.57 70.00
CA ILE A 34 11.29 -11.14 69.61
C ILE A 34 10.83 -11.01 68.17
N LEU A 35 11.32 -11.86 67.26
CA LEU A 35 10.88 -11.88 65.84
C LEU A 35 9.40 -12.26 65.71
N ILE A 36 8.94 -13.30 66.40
CA ILE A 36 7.54 -13.73 66.41
C ILE A 36 6.68 -12.63 67.02
N GLY A 37 7.11 -12.04 68.14
CA GLY A 37 6.40 -10.93 68.79
C GLY A 37 6.31 -9.69 67.86
N ARG A 38 7.40 -9.40 67.12
CA ARG A 38 7.39 -8.32 66.12
C ARG A 38 6.50 -8.64 64.93
N LEU A 39 6.52 -9.88 64.47
CA LEU A 39 5.67 -10.33 63.38
C LEU A 39 4.19 -10.27 63.79
N PHE A 40 3.86 -10.75 65.04
CA PHE A 40 2.50 -10.68 65.57
C PHE A 40 2.04 -9.21 65.71
N TYR A 41 2.90 -8.35 66.20
CA TYR A 41 2.60 -6.91 66.31
C TYR A 41 2.35 -6.28 64.96
N LEU A 42 3.17 -6.60 63.91
CA LEU A 42 2.98 -6.07 62.57
C LEU A 42 1.74 -6.64 61.85
N GLN A 43 1.46 -7.94 62.03
CA GLN A 43 0.39 -8.61 61.29
C GLN A 43 -0.98 -8.53 61.97
N ILE A 44 -1.02 -8.55 63.31
CA ILE A 44 -2.30 -8.60 64.07
C ILE A 44 -2.65 -7.27 64.73
N VAL A 45 -1.67 -6.60 65.36
CA VAL A 45 -1.96 -5.38 66.10
C VAL A 45 -2.00 -4.14 65.20
N ARG A 46 -1.13 -4.14 64.20
CA ARG A 46 -1.09 -3.07 63.19
C ARG A 46 -1.50 -3.50 61.79
N GLY A 47 -2.00 -4.74 61.64
CA GLY A 47 -2.41 -5.26 60.36
C GLY A 47 -3.51 -4.47 59.69
N GLU A 48 -4.51 -4.04 60.46
CA GLU A 48 -5.60 -3.18 59.95
C GLU A 48 -5.07 -1.78 59.59
N ASP A 49 -4.21 -1.15 60.41
CA ASP A 49 -3.58 0.14 60.10
C ASP A 49 -2.75 0.09 58.80
N TYR A 50 -2.07 -1.04 58.57
CA TYR A 50 -1.32 -1.26 57.32
C TYR A 50 -2.21 -1.58 56.13
N LEU A 51 -3.34 -2.29 56.32
CA LEU A 51 -4.33 -2.55 55.26
C LEU A 51 -5.11 -1.28 54.88
N GLU A 52 -5.49 -0.44 55.88
CA GLU A 52 -6.17 0.83 55.59
C GLU A 52 -5.24 1.91 55.02
N ASN A 53 -3.94 1.90 55.30
CA ASN A 53 -2.98 2.86 54.78
C ASN A 53 -2.05 2.34 53.67
N TYR A 54 -2.18 1.08 53.26
CA TYR A 54 -1.41 0.51 52.18
C TYR A 54 -2.29 0.46 50.93
N GLU A 55 -2.55 1.62 50.36
CA GLU A 55 -2.92 1.66 48.94
C GLU A 55 -1.71 1.23 48.14
N LEU A 56 -1.86 0.12 47.42
CA LEU A 56 -0.83 -0.38 46.51
C LEU A 56 -0.72 0.63 45.34
N GLN A 57 0.08 1.67 45.53
CA GLN A 57 0.27 2.70 44.52
C GLN A 57 1.26 2.21 43.48
N ILE A 58 0.75 1.80 42.32
CA ILE A 58 1.58 1.43 41.18
C ILE A 58 1.89 2.71 40.39
N ARG A 59 3.16 3.08 40.32
CA ARG A 59 3.58 4.22 39.51
C ARG A 59 3.50 3.90 38.02
N LYS A 60 2.73 4.67 37.26
CA LYS A 60 2.57 4.58 35.82
C LYS A 60 3.00 5.88 35.14
N THR A 61 3.42 5.77 33.90
CA THR A 61 3.74 6.92 33.06
C THR A 61 2.97 6.79 31.77
N ARG A 62 2.15 7.81 31.46
CA ARG A 62 1.47 7.96 30.17
C ARG A 62 2.22 9.00 29.36
N THR A 63 2.52 8.68 28.09
CA THR A 63 3.06 9.63 27.12
C THR A 63 1.92 10.24 26.33
N VAL A 64 1.95 11.56 26.14
CA VAL A 64 1.01 12.30 25.29
C VAL A 64 1.79 12.78 24.08
N PRO A 65 1.41 12.43 22.85
CA PRO A 65 2.13 12.87 21.66
C PRO A 65 2.08 14.40 21.53
N GLY A 66 3.14 15.00 20.99
CA GLY A 66 3.13 16.40 20.58
C GLY A 66 2.43 16.54 19.23
N THR A 67 1.75 17.68 19.04
CA THR A 67 1.14 17.99 17.75
C THR A 67 2.20 18.12 16.67
N ARG A 68 2.00 17.53 15.49
CA ARG A 68 2.91 17.62 14.37
C ARG A 68 2.92 19.02 13.77
N GLY A 69 4.07 19.57 13.32
CA GLY A 69 4.17 20.86 12.64
C GLY A 69 3.38 20.89 11.34
N ASN A 70 2.94 22.08 10.94
CA ASN A 70 2.24 22.29 9.67
C ASN A 70 3.23 22.40 8.50
N ILE A 71 2.72 22.17 7.28
CA ILE A 71 3.49 22.39 6.04
C ILE A 71 2.80 23.49 5.26
N PHE A 72 3.58 24.50 4.89
CA PHE A 72 3.13 25.68 4.16
C PHE A 72 3.84 25.81 2.82
N ASP A 73 3.20 26.47 1.89
CA ASP A 73 3.83 26.92 0.66
C ASP A 73 4.75 28.15 0.92
N ARG A 74 5.41 28.66 -0.12
CA ARG A 74 6.27 29.86 -0.03
C ARG A 74 5.54 31.13 0.41
N ASN A 75 4.22 31.20 0.27
CA ASN A 75 3.38 32.33 0.57
C ASN A 75 2.71 32.21 1.95
N GLY A 76 2.91 31.10 2.66
CA GLY A 76 2.27 30.78 3.93
C GLY A 76 0.87 30.15 3.79
N GLU A 77 0.50 29.69 2.59
CA GLU A 77 -0.72 28.91 2.40
C GLU A 77 -0.55 27.47 2.89
N VAL A 78 -1.55 26.96 3.60
CA VAL A 78 -1.51 25.62 4.20
C VAL A 78 -1.58 24.54 3.13
N ILE A 79 -0.65 23.57 3.21
CA ILE A 79 -0.62 22.36 2.40
C ILE A 79 -0.93 21.11 3.25
N ALA A 80 -0.42 21.07 4.49
CA ALA A 80 -0.76 20.03 5.46
C ALA A 80 -0.88 20.64 6.85
N TYR A 81 -1.91 20.24 7.61
CA TYR A 81 -2.17 20.73 8.97
C TYR A 81 -2.74 19.62 9.83
N ASN A 82 -2.90 19.92 11.12
CA ASN A 82 -3.53 19.00 12.04
C ASN A 82 -4.90 19.56 12.44
N GLU A 83 -5.91 18.71 12.34
CA GLU A 83 -7.27 19.00 12.78
C GLU A 83 -7.50 18.34 14.12
N LEU A 84 -8.11 19.07 15.05
CA LEU A 84 -8.57 18.47 16.31
C LEU A 84 -9.74 17.55 16.01
N ALA A 85 -9.64 16.32 16.47
CA ALA A 85 -10.67 15.32 16.35
C ALA A 85 -10.94 14.67 17.70
N TYR A 86 -12.08 14.02 17.82
CA TYR A 86 -12.43 13.27 19.01
C TYR A 86 -12.42 11.77 18.70
N SER A 87 -11.87 11.00 19.64
CA SER A 87 -11.89 9.55 19.60
C SER A 87 -12.62 9.00 20.82
N VAL A 88 -13.51 8.03 20.59
CA VAL A 88 -14.15 7.28 21.69
C VAL A 88 -13.19 6.19 22.12
N THR A 89 -12.84 6.20 23.39
CA THR A 89 -11.87 5.24 23.97
C THR A 89 -12.50 4.48 25.12
N ILE A 90 -11.96 3.29 25.42
CA ILE A 90 -12.36 2.49 26.57
C ILE A 90 -11.14 2.00 27.34
N GLU A 91 -11.23 2.02 28.67
CA GLU A 91 -10.29 1.36 29.59
C GLU A 91 -11.00 0.16 30.26
N ASP A 92 -10.32 -0.97 30.38
CA ASP A 92 -10.85 -2.11 31.13
C ASP A 92 -10.68 -1.89 32.64
N ILE A 93 -11.63 -1.19 33.23
CA ILE A 93 -11.66 -0.87 34.69
C ILE A 93 -12.30 -1.96 35.52
N ILE A 94 -12.72 -3.09 34.93
CA ILE A 94 -13.41 -4.15 35.64
C ILE A 94 -12.42 -4.91 36.53
N PRO A 95 -12.76 -5.15 37.83
CA PRO A 95 -11.88 -5.87 38.74
C PRO A 95 -11.45 -7.24 38.23
N THR A 96 -10.17 -7.59 38.43
CA THR A 96 -9.56 -8.82 37.92
C THR A 96 -10.12 -10.09 38.59
N ASP A 97 -10.77 -9.97 39.74
CA ASP A 97 -11.44 -11.05 40.46
C ASP A 97 -12.89 -11.29 39.98
N THR A 98 -13.40 -10.46 39.05
CA THR A 98 -14.71 -10.65 38.44
C THR A 98 -14.70 -11.91 37.58
N LYS A 99 -15.76 -12.72 37.71
CA LYS A 99 -15.93 -13.93 36.85
C LYS A 99 -15.95 -13.54 35.39
N THR A 100 -15.30 -14.35 34.55
CA THR A 100 -15.18 -14.08 33.09
C THR A 100 -16.55 -13.87 32.44
N GLU A 101 -17.59 -14.63 32.84
CA GLU A 101 -18.93 -14.47 32.29
C GLU A 101 -19.53 -13.10 32.61
N ASP A 102 -19.42 -12.65 33.89
CA ASP A 102 -19.93 -11.35 34.35
C ASP A 102 -19.16 -10.22 33.69
N LYS A 103 -17.82 -10.34 33.61
CA LYS A 103 -16.97 -9.38 32.94
C LYS A 103 -17.33 -9.24 31.45
N ASN A 104 -17.49 -10.35 30.75
CA ASN A 104 -17.90 -10.34 29.35
C ASN A 104 -19.24 -9.66 29.16
N LYS A 105 -20.21 -9.92 30.03
CA LYS A 105 -21.53 -9.30 29.96
C LYS A 105 -21.43 -7.76 30.12
N ILE A 106 -20.75 -7.28 31.15
CA ILE A 106 -20.59 -5.84 31.40
C ILE A 106 -19.93 -5.14 30.19
N LEU A 107 -18.85 -5.72 29.67
CA LEU A 107 -18.15 -5.16 28.52
C LEU A 107 -19.00 -5.17 27.24
N ASN A 108 -19.74 -6.25 27.00
CA ASN A 108 -20.60 -6.34 25.83
C ASN A 108 -21.76 -5.35 25.91
N ASP A 109 -22.39 -5.20 27.07
CA ASP A 109 -23.48 -4.23 27.29
C ASP A 109 -22.97 -2.79 27.10
N THR A 110 -21.76 -2.48 27.59
CA THR A 110 -21.12 -1.15 27.41
C THR A 110 -20.80 -0.90 25.93
N LEU A 111 -20.18 -1.87 25.23
CA LEU A 111 -19.82 -1.74 23.81
C LEU A 111 -21.03 -1.65 22.89
N ASP A 112 -22.12 -2.36 23.20
CA ASP A 112 -23.39 -2.26 22.48
C ASP A 112 -23.98 -0.85 22.58
N SER A 113 -23.95 -0.27 23.78
CA SER A 113 -24.39 1.11 24.02
C SER A 113 -23.52 2.12 23.26
N VAL A 114 -22.19 1.93 23.25
CA VAL A 114 -21.26 2.79 22.49
C VAL A 114 -21.53 2.66 20.99
N LEU A 115 -21.67 1.42 20.46
CA LEU A 115 -21.97 1.16 19.05
C LEU A 115 -23.25 1.87 18.61
N SER A 116 -24.32 1.76 19.43
CA SER A 116 -25.60 2.42 19.18
C SER A 116 -25.45 3.94 19.10
N ILE A 117 -24.77 4.56 20.07
CA ILE A 117 -24.58 6.02 20.10
C ILE A 117 -23.76 6.48 18.86
N VAL A 118 -22.68 5.78 18.53
CA VAL A 118 -21.81 6.13 17.40
C VAL A 118 -22.59 6.07 16.09
N GLU A 119 -23.34 4.99 15.87
CA GLU A 119 -24.09 4.78 14.62
C GLU A 119 -25.32 5.69 14.49
N GLU A 120 -26.03 5.98 15.57
CA GLU A 120 -27.17 6.91 15.58
C GLU A 120 -26.78 8.32 15.18
N ASN A 121 -25.55 8.74 15.48
CA ASN A 121 -25.00 10.04 15.07
C ASN A 121 -24.33 10.01 13.69
N GLY A 122 -24.33 8.87 12.98
CA GLY A 122 -23.79 8.74 11.63
C GLY A 122 -22.29 8.49 11.56
N ASP A 123 -21.64 8.23 12.70
CA ASP A 123 -20.23 7.85 12.78
C ASP A 123 -20.06 6.32 12.70
N SER A 124 -18.84 5.83 12.70
CA SER A 124 -18.53 4.41 12.66
C SER A 124 -17.47 4.02 13.69
N VAL A 125 -17.59 2.79 14.22
CA VAL A 125 -16.54 2.19 15.05
C VAL A 125 -15.35 1.76 14.20
N ILE A 126 -14.20 1.48 14.86
CA ILE A 126 -12.99 1.01 14.17
C ILE A 126 -13.28 -0.20 13.28
N ASP A 127 -12.67 -0.22 12.10
CA ASP A 127 -12.76 -1.30 11.10
C ASP A 127 -11.35 -1.71 10.65
N ASN A 128 -10.54 -2.19 11.60
CA ASN A 128 -9.16 -2.62 11.37
C ASN A 128 -8.95 -4.11 11.69
N PHE A 129 -10.04 -4.88 11.67
CA PHE A 129 -10.04 -6.31 11.96
C PHE A 129 -9.65 -7.12 10.70
N GLY A 130 -8.85 -8.16 10.85
CA GLY A 130 -8.37 -8.98 9.73
C GLY A 130 -9.43 -9.86 9.05
N ILE A 131 -10.71 -9.65 9.35
CA ILE A 131 -11.87 -10.31 8.72
C ILE A 131 -12.87 -9.24 8.32
N ILE A 132 -13.44 -9.39 7.12
CA ILE A 132 -14.47 -8.53 6.54
C ILE A 132 -15.68 -9.38 6.16
N LEU A 133 -16.81 -8.74 5.85
CA LEU A 133 -17.93 -9.38 5.19
C LEU A 133 -17.79 -9.22 3.67
N ASP A 134 -17.97 -10.32 2.96
CA ASP A 134 -18.09 -10.27 1.52
C ASP A 134 -19.47 -9.75 1.08
N SER A 135 -19.66 -9.66 -0.22
CA SER A 135 -20.92 -9.20 -0.81
C SER A 135 -22.13 -10.10 -0.53
N SER A 136 -21.91 -11.34 -0.11
CA SER A 136 -22.98 -12.27 0.30
C SER A 136 -23.30 -12.18 1.78
N GLY A 137 -22.56 -11.36 2.55
CA GLY A 137 -22.64 -11.30 4.00
C GLY A 137 -21.87 -12.42 4.70
N SER A 138 -20.98 -13.12 3.99
CA SER A 138 -20.14 -14.18 4.54
C SER A 138 -18.78 -13.62 5.00
N TYR A 139 -18.22 -14.20 6.06
CA TYR A 139 -16.94 -13.76 6.59
C TYR A 139 -15.79 -14.19 5.69
N GLN A 140 -14.92 -13.26 5.33
CA GLN A 140 -13.68 -13.49 4.57
C GLN A 140 -12.50 -12.82 5.27
N PHE A 141 -11.29 -13.37 5.07
CA PHE A 141 -10.08 -12.68 5.51
C PHE A 141 -9.87 -11.42 4.66
N ALA A 142 -9.55 -10.32 5.32
CA ALA A 142 -9.27 -9.05 4.64
C ALA A 142 -8.01 -9.12 3.78
N GLU A 143 -7.01 -9.90 4.24
CA GLU A 143 -5.74 -10.08 3.56
C GLU A 143 -5.77 -11.35 2.69
N THR A 144 -5.35 -11.19 1.43
CA THR A 144 -5.20 -12.31 0.48
C THR A 144 -3.83 -12.99 0.57
N ASN A 145 -2.85 -12.32 1.18
CA ASN A 145 -1.51 -12.87 1.39
C ASN A 145 -1.53 -13.91 2.52
N GLU A 146 -1.05 -15.12 2.21
CA GLU A 146 -1.01 -16.26 3.15
C GLU A 146 -0.23 -15.94 4.44
N THR A 147 0.91 -15.28 4.33
CA THR A 147 1.73 -14.93 5.51
C THR A 147 1.02 -13.93 6.42
N SER A 148 0.40 -12.90 5.85
CA SER A 148 -0.38 -11.91 6.60
C SER A 148 -1.60 -12.55 7.25
N ARG A 149 -2.30 -13.42 6.55
CA ARG A 149 -3.42 -14.21 7.08
C ARG A 149 -2.99 -15.08 8.26
N LEU A 150 -1.91 -15.84 8.11
CA LEU A 150 -1.39 -16.70 9.18
C LEU A 150 -0.88 -15.90 10.37
N ARG A 151 -0.32 -14.71 10.14
CA ARG A 151 0.07 -13.80 11.21
C ARG A 151 -1.15 -13.36 12.02
N PHE A 152 -2.21 -12.91 11.36
CA PHE A 152 -3.48 -12.57 12.02
C PHE A 152 -4.05 -13.75 12.82
N VAL A 153 -4.06 -14.97 12.25
CA VAL A 153 -4.51 -16.18 12.96
C VAL A 153 -3.64 -16.44 14.20
N ALA A 154 -2.33 -16.25 14.12
CA ALA A 154 -1.42 -16.38 15.26
C ALA A 154 -1.77 -15.38 16.37
N ASP A 155 -1.98 -14.12 16.02
CA ASP A 155 -2.36 -13.08 16.97
C ASP A 155 -3.70 -13.35 17.66
N VAL A 156 -4.72 -13.83 16.92
CA VAL A 156 -6.02 -14.27 17.47
C VAL A 156 -5.83 -15.39 18.51
N HIS A 157 -4.90 -16.30 18.27
CA HIS A 157 -4.60 -17.41 19.18
C HIS A 157 -3.55 -17.08 20.24
N GLY A 158 -3.06 -15.83 20.30
CA GLY A 158 -2.05 -15.40 21.26
C GLY A 158 -0.68 -16.06 21.03
N LYS A 159 -0.32 -16.37 19.78
CA LYS A 159 0.95 -16.98 19.39
C LYS A 159 1.94 -15.91 18.92
N SER A 160 3.19 -15.99 19.37
CA SER A 160 4.22 -15.03 18.99
C SER A 160 4.73 -15.23 17.55
N PHE A 161 4.71 -16.46 17.04
CA PHE A 161 5.19 -16.79 15.71
C PHE A 161 4.18 -17.65 14.94
N ILE A 162 4.19 -17.55 13.61
CA ILE A 162 3.36 -18.38 12.71
C ILE A 162 3.66 -19.88 12.91
N ASP A 163 4.92 -20.21 13.18
CA ASP A 163 5.37 -21.59 13.39
C ASP A 163 4.79 -22.23 14.66
N ASP A 164 4.30 -21.41 15.60
CA ASP A 164 3.63 -21.91 16.82
C ASP A 164 2.17 -22.34 16.58
N LEU A 165 1.63 -22.06 15.39
CA LEU A 165 0.28 -22.48 15.00
C LEU A 165 0.23 -23.98 14.71
N THR A 166 -0.78 -24.65 15.25
CA THR A 166 -1.11 -26.01 14.85
C THR A 166 -1.75 -26.02 13.46
N GLU A 167 -1.64 -27.14 12.73
CA GLU A 167 -2.27 -27.29 11.40
C GLU A 167 -3.79 -27.04 11.43
N LYS A 168 -4.46 -27.36 12.55
CA LYS A 168 -5.87 -27.03 12.74
C LYS A 168 -6.14 -25.53 12.81
N GLU A 169 -5.22 -24.76 13.42
CA GLU A 169 -5.35 -23.32 13.54
C GLU A 169 -5.04 -22.62 12.21
N LYS A 170 -4.03 -23.09 11.49
CA LYS A 170 -3.68 -22.58 10.15
C LYS A 170 -4.81 -22.71 9.14
N ASN A 171 -5.55 -23.81 9.20
CA ASN A 171 -6.62 -24.16 8.26
C ASN A 171 -8.02 -23.66 8.68
N LYS A 172 -8.13 -22.80 9.71
CA LYS A 172 -9.41 -22.22 10.08
C LYS A 172 -9.91 -21.24 9.04
N THR A 173 -11.21 -21.31 8.74
CA THR A 173 -11.90 -20.30 7.94
C THR A 173 -12.14 -19.02 8.74
N ALA A 174 -12.40 -17.90 8.05
CA ALA A 174 -12.75 -16.63 8.70
C ALA A 174 -13.96 -16.79 9.64
N GLU A 175 -15.00 -17.51 9.22
CA GLU A 175 -16.18 -17.81 10.03
C GLU A 175 -15.82 -18.58 11.31
N GLN A 176 -14.94 -19.58 11.22
CA GLN A 176 -14.50 -20.35 12.39
C GLN A 176 -13.68 -19.48 13.37
N ILE A 177 -12.96 -18.48 12.89
CA ILE A 177 -12.26 -17.51 13.74
C ILE A 177 -13.26 -16.60 14.44
N VAL A 178 -14.25 -16.06 13.73
CA VAL A 178 -15.31 -15.24 14.34
C VAL A 178 -16.07 -16.02 15.40
N HIS A 179 -16.50 -17.26 15.11
CA HIS A 179 -17.16 -18.14 16.10
C HIS A 179 -16.29 -18.40 17.33
N TYR A 180 -14.99 -18.63 17.14
CA TYR A 180 -14.05 -18.81 18.25
C TYR A 180 -14.00 -17.56 19.14
N LEU A 181 -13.95 -16.37 18.54
CA LEU A 181 -13.91 -15.11 19.27
C LEU A 181 -15.26 -14.79 19.96
N CYS A 182 -16.39 -15.06 19.32
CA CYS A 182 -17.71 -14.95 19.94
C CYS A 182 -17.79 -15.80 21.21
N LYS A 183 -17.36 -17.06 21.14
CA LYS A 183 -17.32 -17.94 22.31
C LYS A 183 -16.39 -17.41 23.41
N ARG A 184 -15.23 -16.87 23.03
CA ARG A 184 -14.26 -16.30 23.97
C ARG A 184 -14.81 -15.06 24.68
N TYR A 185 -15.56 -14.22 23.97
CA TYR A 185 -16.11 -12.96 24.46
C TYR A 185 -17.55 -13.05 24.97
N GLY A 186 -18.18 -14.22 24.91
CA GLY A 186 -19.56 -14.41 25.37
C GLY A 186 -20.59 -13.67 24.51
N LEU A 187 -20.35 -13.55 23.21
CA LEU A 187 -21.30 -12.98 22.23
C LEU A 187 -22.19 -14.09 21.66
N ASP A 188 -23.50 -13.87 21.62
CA ASP A 188 -24.42 -14.82 21.00
C ASP A 188 -24.47 -14.61 19.49
N TYR A 189 -23.84 -15.52 18.77
CA TYR A 189 -23.77 -15.51 17.32
C TYR A 189 -25.12 -15.68 16.63
N SER A 190 -26.12 -16.26 17.32
CA SER A 190 -27.42 -16.60 16.73
C SER A 190 -28.47 -15.48 16.85
N GLU A 191 -28.25 -14.50 17.71
CA GLU A 191 -29.22 -13.43 18.00
C GLU A 191 -29.05 -12.18 17.13
N HIS A 192 -27.90 -12.04 16.46
CA HIS A 192 -27.51 -10.82 15.74
C HIS A 192 -27.06 -11.11 14.32
N ASP A 193 -27.11 -10.10 13.44
CA ASP A 193 -26.60 -10.20 12.09
C ASP A 193 -25.05 -10.22 12.04
N ALA A 194 -24.51 -10.65 10.91
CA ALA A 194 -23.08 -10.83 10.74
C ALA A 194 -22.29 -9.50 10.86
N ALA A 195 -22.90 -8.37 10.47
CA ALA A 195 -22.25 -7.05 10.52
C ALA A 195 -22.11 -6.56 11.96
N TYR A 196 -23.17 -6.70 12.77
CA TYR A 196 -23.14 -6.39 14.19
C TYR A 196 -22.09 -7.25 14.93
N ILE A 197 -22.13 -8.56 14.70
CA ILE A 197 -21.16 -9.48 15.31
C ILE A 197 -19.73 -9.10 14.98
N LEU A 198 -19.45 -8.74 13.71
CA LEU A 198 -18.11 -8.36 13.27
C LEU A 198 -17.61 -7.12 14.00
N LYS A 199 -18.46 -6.08 14.14
CA LYS A 199 -18.14 -4.85 14.88
C LYS A 199 -17.84 -5.14 16.35
N MET A 200 -18.70 -5.90 17.01
CA MET A 200 -18.52 -6.30 18.42
C MET A 200 -17.25 -7.12 18.63
N VAL A 201 -16.99 -8.09 17.77
CA VAL A 201 -15.77 -8.91 17.80
C VAL A 201 -14.54 -8.04 17.59
N ASN A 202 -14.56 -7.08 16.65
CA ASN A 202 -13.45 -6.17 16.39
C ASN A 202 -13.12 -5.33 17.63
N MET A 203 -14.10 -4.65 18.23
CA MET A 203 -13.90 -3.85 19.44
C MET A 203 -13.37 -4.71 20.61
N ARG A 204 -13.93 -5.91 20.82
CA ARG A 204 -13.46 -6.84 21.85
C ARG A 204 -12.06 -7.36 21.59
N TYR A 205 -11.70 -7.60 20.34
CA TYR A 205 -10.38 -8.04 19.94
C TYR A 205 -9.35 -6.92 20.16
N ALA A 206 -9.66 -5.69 19.77
CA ALA A 206 -8.81 -4.53 20.03
C ALA A 206 -8.52 -4.34 21.53
N MET A 207 -9.55 -4.47 22.40
CA MET A 207 -9.36 -4.49 23.85
C MET A 207 -8.47 -5.66 24.31
N GLY A 208 -8.63 -6.82 23.68
CA GLY A 208 -7.88 -8.04 23.99
C GLY A 208 -6.39 -7.90 23.74
N LEU A 209 -5.96 -7.11 22.75
CA LEU A 209 -4.55 -6.81 22.48
C LEU A 209 -3.89 -6.06 23.64
N ASN A 210 -4.65 -5.24 24.36
CA ASN A 210 -4.20 -4.49 25.53
C ASN A 210 -4.41 -5.23 26.86
N SER A 211 -4.83 -6.50 26.84
CA SER A 211 -5.22 -7.25 28.07
C SER A 211 -4.14 -7.40 29.14
N TYR A 212 -2.87 -7.31 28.76
CA TYR A 212 -1.73 -7.33 29.70
C TYR A 212 -1.41 -5.94 30.30
N GLN A 213 -2.03 -4.89 29.76
CA GLN A 213 -1.83 -3.50 30.16
C GLN A 213 -3.19 -2.81 30.24
N GLN A 214 -4.02 -3.21 31.19
CA GLN A 214 -5.43 -2.78 31.33
C GLN A 214 -5.60 -1.25 31.47
N TRP A 215 -4.54 -0.54 31.86
CA TRP A 215 -4.50 0.94 31.93
C TRP A 215 -4.23 1.62 30.57
N LEU A 216 -4.04 0.86 29.49
CA LEU A 216 -3.99 1.43 28.16
C LEU A 216 -5.40 1.57 27.62
N THR A 217 -5.70 2.76 27.19
CA THR A 217 -6.95 3.05 26.50
C THR A 217 -6.99 2.35 25.15
N THR A 218 -8.12 1.76 24.81
CA THR A 218 -8.38 1.20 23.48
C THR A 218 -9.30 2.17 22.73
N VAL A 219 -8.93 2.56 21.50
CA VAL A 219 -9.80 3.37 20.64
C VAL A 219 -10.91 2.48 20.10
N LEU A 220 -12.16 2.91 20.23
CA LEU A 220 -13.36 2.24 19.71
C LEU A 220 -13.90 2.90 18.44
N ALA A 221 -13.82 4.25 18.37
CA ALA A 221 -14.15 5.03 17.19
C ALA A 221 -13.21 6.24 17.11
N SER A 222 -12.74 6.60 15.94
CA SER A 222 -11.87 7.76 15.71
C SER A 222 -12.54 8.73 14.76
N ASP A 223 -12.15 10.01 14.83
CA ASP A 223 -12.72 11.09 14.00
C ASP A 223 -14.25 11.19 14.12
N VAL A 224 -14.74 11.06 15.36
CA VAL A 224 -16.18 11.13 15.61
C VAL A 224 -16.66 12.58 15.63
N SER A 225 -17.93 12.78 15.25
CA SER A 225 -18.59 14.08 15.25
C SER A 225 -18.74 14.67 16.67
N ASP A 226 -18.87 16.00 16.75
CA ASP A 226 -19.18 16.67 18.02
C ASP A 226 -20.46 16.13 18.67
N ALA A 227 -21.43 15.67 17.86
CA ALA A 227 -22.66 15.07 18.34
C ALA A 227 -22.41 13.74 19.07
N THR A 228 -21.59 12.87 18.49
CA THR A 228 -21.18 11.61 19.13
C THR A 228 -20.37 11.88 20.39
N ALA A 229 -19.40 12.80 20.33
CA ALA A 229 -18.59 13.15 21.49
C ALA A 229 -19.46 13.66 22.65
N ALA A 230 -20.41 14.57 22.38
CA ALA A 230 -21.35 15.06 23.37
C ALA A 230 -22.26 13.96 23.93
N ALA A 231 -22.79 13.08 23.08
CA ALA A 231 -23.65 11.98 23.50
C ALA A 231 -22.92 10.97 24.39
N ILE A 232 -21.64 10.66 24.09
CA ILE A 232 -20.81 9.80 24.95
C ILE A 232 -20.58 10.49 26.31
N MET A 233 -20.21 11.78 26.32
CA MET A 233 -19.99 12.53 27.55
C MET A 233 -21.26 12.63 28.44
N GLU A 234 -22.43 12.81 27.83
CA GLU A 234 -23.71 12.85 28.55
C GLU A 234 -24.06 11.50 29.20
N ASN A 235 -23.62 10.38 28.59
CA ASN A 235 -23.89 9.05 29.06
C ASN A 235 -22.73 8.40 29.86
N GLN A 236 -21.68 9.14 30.17
CA GLN A 236 -20.45 8.65 30.81
C GLN A 236 -20.70 7.90 32.13
N ASP A 237 -21.69 8.29 32.91
CA ASP A 237 -22.05 7.59 34.15
C ASP A 237 -22.53 6.16 33.94
N SER A 238 -23.10 5.86 32.78
CA SER A 238 -23.58 4.52 32.38
C SER A 238 -22.57 3.72 31.58
N LEU A 239 -21.60 4.40 30.94
CA LEU A 239 -20.60 3.83 30.05
C LEU A 239 -19.28 3.59 30.82
N GLN A 240 -19.22 2.48 31.56
CA GLN A 240 -18.09 2.20 32.45
C GLN A 240 -16.76 2.09 31.68
N GLY A 241 -15.83 3.00 32.01
CA GLY A 241 -14.49 3.01 31.41
C GLY A 241 -14.42 3.70 30.02
N VAL A 242 -15.53 4.16 29.47
CA VAL A 242 -15.56 4.90 28.20
C VAL A 242 -15.27 6.37 28.44
N ASP A 243 -14.45 6.95 27.58
CA ASP A 243 -14.08 8.37 27.62
C ASP A 243 -13.87 8.93 26.23
N ILE A 244 -13.89 10.25 26.12
CA ILE A 244 -13.52 10.98 24.90
C ILE A 244 -12.07 11.43 25.01
N SER A 245 -11.25 11.04 24.03
CA SER A 245 -9.89 11.52 23.89
C SER A 245 -9.81 12.53 22.75
N GLU A 246 -9.17 13.66 23.02
CA GLU A 246 -8.78 14.59 21.95
C GLU A 246 -7.63 13.96 21.16
N ASP A 247 -7.77 13.93 19.84
CA ASP A 247 -6.80 13.39 18.89
C ASP A 247 -6.42 14.47 17.86
N SER A 248 -5.37 14.24 17.14
CA SER A 248 -4.84 15.17 16.14
C SER A 248 -4.70 14.45 14.80
N LEU A 249 -5.62 14.71 13.89
CA LEU A 249 -5.63 14.09 12.57
C LEU A 249 -4.87 14.92 11.56
N ARG A 250 -4.02 14.28 10.79
CA ARG A 250 -3.29 14.91 9.69
C ARG A 250 -4.21 15.10 8.50
N ARG A 251 -4.31 16.35 7.97
CA ARG A 251 -5.16 16.73 6.84
C ARG A 251 -4.35 17.36 5.73
N TYR A 252 -4.72 17.02 4.48
CA TYR A 252 -4.11 17.51 3.24
C TYR A 252 -5.22 18.09 2.35
N PRO A 253 -5.52 19.41 2.45
CA PRO A 253 -6.68 20.03 1.77
C PRO A 253 -6.71 19.81 0.27
N ASP A 254 -5.54 19.84 -0.37
CA ASP A 254 -5.36 19.70 -1.81
C ASP A 254 -4.48 18.50 -2.16
N GLY A 255 -4.60 17.40 -1.38
CA GLY A 255 -3.69 16.27 -1.36
C GLY A 255 -3.29 15.76 -2.74
N GLN A 256 -4.26 15.54 -3.64
CA GLN A 256 -4.00 15.00 -4.98
C GLN A 256 -3.00 15.80 -5.81
N TYR A 257 -2.86 17.11 -5.61
CA TYR A 257 -1.92 17.96 -6.35
C TYR A 257 -0.52 17.96 -5.76
N PHE A 258 -0.39 17.55 -4.50
CA PHE A 258 0.85 17.58 -3.74
C PHE A 258 1.34 16.20 -3.30
N ALA A 259 0.58 15.14 -3.56
CA ALA A 259 0.81 13.81 -3.05
C ALA A 259 2.27 13.32 -3.22
N SER A 260 2.82 13.49 -4.41
CA SER A 260 4.19 13.07 -4.74
C SER A 260 5.29 13.92 -4.08
N ILE A 261 4.94 15.12 -3.57
CA ILE A 261 5.85 16.02 -2.86
C ILE A 261 5.75 15.78 -1.36
N ILE A 262 4.52 15.89 -0.83
CA ILE A 262 4.28 15.87 0.61
C ILE A 262 4.35 14.47 1.17
N GLY A 263 3.84 13.47 0.45
CA GLY A 263 3.69 12.12 0.97
C GLY A 263 2.50 12.02 1.95
N TYR A 264 2.59 11.11 2.89
CA TYR A 264 1.56 10.87 3.91
C TYR A 264 2.19 10.37 5.21
N THR A 265 1.40 10.40 6.29
CA THR A 265 1.80 9.90 7.61
C THR A 265 1.15 8.55 7.90
N GLY A 266 1.79 7.74 8.70
CA GLY A 266 1.26 6.44 9.16
C GLY A 266 2.04 5.91 10.36
N GLN A 267 1.54 4.85 10.97
CA GLN A 267 2.20 4.22 12.10
C GLN A 267 3.59 3.70 11.69
N ILE A 268 4.59 3.89 12.53
CA ILE A 268 5.94 3.38 12.30
C ILE A 268 5.91 1.84 12.26
N SER A 269 6.55 1.25 11.26
CA SER A 269 6.71 -0.21 11.17
C SER A 269 7.85 -0.70 12.06
N GLN A 270 7.87 -2.01 12.34
CA GLN A 270 8.97 -2.63 13.08
C GLN A 270 10.31 -2.44 12.37
N GLU A 271 10.34 -2.58 11.04
CA GLU A 271 11.55 -2.40 10.21
C GLU A 271 12.06 -0.96 10.29
N GLU A 272 11.18 0.04 10.10
CA GLU A 272 11.55 1.45 10.23
C GLU A 272 12.07 1.78 11.65
N TYR A 273 11.43 1.21 12.69
CA TYR A 273 11.87 1.40 14.06
C TYR A 273 13.25 0.76 14.32
N ASP A 274 13.51 -0.42 13.76
CA ASP A 274 14.77 -1.12 13.94
C ASP A 274 15.92 -0.40 13.23
N ASP A 275 15.67 0.29 12.14
CA ASP A 275 16.63 1.11 11.40
C ASP A 275 16.97 2.45 12.07
N LEU A 276 16.17 2.88 13.07
CA LEU A 276 16.47 4.10 13.82
C LEU A 276 17.75 3.96 14.65
N SER A 277 18.50 5.06 14.75
CA SER A 277 19.64 5.15 15.69
C SER A 277 19.20 5.04 17.15
N ASP A 278 20.12 4.71 18.06
CA ASP A 278 19.85 4.60 19.51
C ASP A 278 19.30 5.92 20.11
N ASP A 279 19.65 7.06 19.56
CA ASP A 279 19.15 8.36 20.02
C ASP A 279 17.73 8.63 19.50
N GLU A 280 17.43 8.23 18.28
CA GLU A 280 16.07 8.33 17.72
C GLU A 280 15.11 7.35 18.41
N LYS A 281 15.53 6.12 18.72
CA LYS A 281 14.74 5.15 19.50
C LYS A 281 14.31 5.65 20.88
N LYS A 282 14.96 6.69 21.42
CA LYS A 282 14.53 7.36 22.66
C LYS A 282 13.33 8.29 22.43
N ARG A 283 13.16 8.78 21.21
CA ARG A 283 12.09 9.70 20.81
C ARG A 283 10.87 8.98 20.26
N TYR A 284 11.10 7.92 19.51
CA TYR A 284 10.05 7.15 18.82
C TYR A 284 9.65 5.88 19.59
N SER A 285 8.43 5.45 19.34
CA SER A 285 7.86 4.19 19.82
C SER A 285 7.04 3.57 18.69
N LEU A 286 6.81 2.26 18.72
CA LEU A 286 6.05 1.53 17.69
C LEU A 286 4.59 2.01 17.52
N SER A 287 4.08 2.80 18.46
CA SER A 287 2.73 3.39 18.34
C SER A 287 2.74 4.79 17.72
N ASP A 288 3.88 5.34 17.35
CA ASP A 288 3.96 6.70 16.84
C ASP A 288 3.57 6.78 15.37
N ILE A 289 2.97 7.91 15.02
CA ILE A 289 2.70 8.29 13.64
C ILE A 289 3.92 9.06 13.13
N VAL A 290 4.48 8.59 12.00
CA VAL A 290 5.66 9.16 11.34
C VAL A 290 5.36 9.45 9.87
N GLY A 291 6.19 10.27 9.24
CA GLY A 291 6.12 10.48 7.80
C GLY A 291 6.58 9.23 7.03
N LYS A 292 5.76 8.75 6.08
CA LYS A 292 6.03 7.54 5.29
C LYS A 292 6.72 7.84 3.96
N SER A 293 6.49 8.99 3.39
CA SER A 293 7.08 9.39 2.10
C SER A 293 7.15 10.92 1.98
N GLY A 294 7.83 11.42 0.95
CA GLY A 294 7.90 12.84 0.63
C GLY A 294 8.48 13.71 1.75
N ILE A 295 7.99 14.94 1.84
CA ILE A 295 8.39 15.94 2.85
C ILE A 295 8.02 15.46 4.27
N GLU A 296 6.88 14.78 4.43
CA GLU A 296 6.49 14.20 5.72
C GLU A 296 7.57 13.27 6.28
N HIS A 297 8.18 12.45 5.42
CA HIS A 297 9.27 11.56 5.81
C HIS A 297 10.61 12.30 5.97
N THR A 298 11.00 13.12 4.98
CA THR A 298 12.31 13.77 4.99
C THR A 298 12.49 14.72 6.16
N PHE A 299 11.43 15.44 6.51
CA PHE A 299 11.41 16.40 7.62
C PHE A 299 10.68 15.87 8.85
N ASP A 300 10.55 14.55 8.99
CA ASP A 300 9.84 13.95 10.13
C ASP A 300 10.42 14.44 11.46
N SER A 301 11.74 14.46 11.62
CA SER A 301 12.39 14.90 12.85
C SER A 301 12.15 16.37 13.22
N VAL A 302 11.80 17.21 12.23
CA VAL A 302 11.46 18.62 12.39
C VAL A 302 9.97 18.78 12.69
N LEU A 303 9.14 18.08 11.94
CA LEU A 303 7.69 18.09 12.04
C LEU A 303 7.19 17.40 13.32
N GLN A 304 7.85 16.33 13.76
CA GLN A 304 7.45 15.55 14.93
C GLN A 304 7.60 16.36 16.21
N GLY A 305 6.53 16.49 16.98
CA GLY A 305 6.55 17.16 18.28
C GLY A 305 7.30 16.38 19.36
N GLU A 306 7.60 17.03 20.46
CA GLU A 306 8.15 16.37 21.65
C GLU A 306 7.00 15.83 22.52
N LYS A 307 7.11 14.55 22.92
CA LYS A 307 6.10 13.90 23.77
C LYS A 307 6.07 14.51 25.17
N GLY A 308 4.88 14.83 25.64
CA GLY A 308 4.60 15.07 27.04
C GLY A 308 4.62 13.77 27.85
N LYS A 309 4.82 13.86 29.16
CA LYS A 309 4.80 12.73 30.07
C LYS A 309 4.00 13.08 31.31
N THR A 310 2.96 12.28 31.60
CA THR A 310 2.24 12.35 32.87
C THR A 310 2.55 11.12 33.68
N THR A 311 3.12 11.30 34.86
CA THR A 311 3.39 10.21 35.80
C THR A 311 2.38 10.30 36.93
N PHE A 312 1.68 9.20 37.17
CA PHE A 312 0.63 9.11 38.16
C PHE A 312 0.71 7.80 38.94
N TYR A 313 0.06 7.78 40.10
CA TYR A 313 -0.18 6.57 40.84
C TYR A 313 -1.56 6.01 40.50
N VAL A 314 -1.63 4.69 40.35
CA VAL A 314 -2.91 3.97 40.19
C VAL A 314 -3.08 2.98 41.36
N ASP A 315 -4.32 2.74 41.75
CA ASP A 315 -4.68 1.70 42.67
C ASP A 315 -4.59 0.30 42.02
N ASN A 316 -4.96 -0.74 42.74
CA ASN A 316 -4.98 -2.11 42.28
C ASN A 316 -6.04 -2.39 41.18
N LEU A 317 -6.95 -1.43 40.92
CA LEU A 317 -7.97 -1.47 39.88
C LEU A 317 -7.59 -0.64 38.65
N GLY A 318 -6.43 0.03 38.67
CA GLY A 318 -5.99 0.91 37.59
C GLY A 318 -6.50 2.34 37.66
N LYS A 319 -7.28 2.72 38.68
CA LYS A 319 -7.79 4.08 38.87
C LYS A 319 -6.68 5.02 39.31
N VAL A 320 -6.55 6.17 38.65
CA VAL A 320 -5.58 7.21 39.02
C VAL A 320 -5.92 7.78 40.41
N THR A 321 -4.98 7.65 41.35
CA THR A 321 -5.14 8.12 42.73
C THR A 321 -4.45 9.45 42.96
N ASP A 322 -3.30 9.70 42.30
CA ASP A 322 -2.54 10.94 42.41
C ASP A 322 -1.63 11.15 41.19
N THR A 323 -1.44 12.40 40.79
CA THR A 323 -0.52 12.80 39.70
C THR A 323 0.81 13.28 40.27
N VAL A 324 1.87 12.56 40.00
CA VAL A 324 3.23 12.80 40.51
C VAL A 324 3.93 13.93 39.77
N SER A 325 3.87 13.91 38.46
CA SER A 325 4.49 14.93 37.61
C SER A 325 3.81 14.95 36.23
N MET A 326 3.75 16.16 35.66
CA MET A 326 3.26 16.39 34.31
C MET A 326 4.29 17.24 33.55
N THR A 327 4.59 16.83 32.32
CA THR A 327 5.37 17.61 31.36
C THR A 327 4.50 17.73 30.13
N ASP A 328 4.18 18.95 29.73
CA ASP A 328 3.34 19.20 28.56
C ASP A 328 4.05 18.80 27.27
N PRO A 329 3.32 18.26 26.29
CA PRO A 329 3.86 18.01 24.95
C PRO A 329 4.20 19.33 24.27
N LYS A 330 5.18 19.31 23.37
CA LYS A 330 5.53 20.46 22.54
C LYS A 330 5.22 20.13 21.08
N ALA A 331 4.60 21.08 20.40
CA ALA A 331 4.38 20.97 18.96
C ALA A 331 5.69 20.91 18.18
N GLY A 332 5.69 20.20 17.07
CA GLY A 332 6.77 20.21 16.09
C GLY A 332 6.88 21.57 15.38
N ASN A 333 7.99 21.76 14.70
CA ASN A 333 8.19 23.00 13.92
C ASN A 333 7.49 22.92 12.57
N ASP A 334 6.98 24.07 12.14
CA ASP A 334 6.40 24.21 10.80
C ASP A 334 7.48 24.20 9.72
N VAL A 335 7.12 23.67 8.53
CA VAL A 335 7.99 23.60 7.35
C VAL A 335 7.42 24.46 6.23
N TYR A 336 8.23 25.35 5.68
CA TYR A 336 7.89 26.19 4.54
C TYR A 336 8.61 25.69 3.29
N LEU A 337 7.83 25.39 2.24
CA LEU A 337 8.37 24.94 0.96
C LEU A 337 8.66 26.12 0.04
N THR A 338 9.51 25.91 -0.96
CA THR A 338 9.70 26.86 -2.08
C THR A 338 8.56 26.79 -3.10
N ILE A 339 7.74 25.77 -3.05
CA ILE A 339 6.58 25.55 -3.93
C ILE A 339 5.57 26.69 -3.77
N ASP A 340 5.03 27.16 -4.88
CA ASP A 340 3.85 28.04 -4.95
C ASP A 340 2.62 27.15 -5.17
N LYS A 341 1.70 27.18 -4.23
CA LYS A 341 0.50 26.33 -4.23
C LYS A 341 -0.34 26.52 -5.47
N ASN A 342 -0.58 27.75 -5.88
CA ASN A 342 -1.43 28.05 -7.02
C ASN A 342 -0.78 27.65 -8.34
N LEU A 343 0.54 27.84 -8.45
CA LEU A 343 1.31 27.40 -9.61
C LEU A 343 1.33 25.88 -9.74
N GLN A 344 1.52 25.18 -8.62
CA GLN A 344 1.50 23.70 -8.58
C GLN A 344 0.14 23.15 -9.06
N ILE A 345 -0.97 23.65 -8.51
CA ILE A 345 -2.33 23.23 -8.90
C ILE A 345 -2.60 23.57 -10.37
N SER A 346 -2.20 24.75 -10.83
CA SER A 346 -2.40 25.17 -12.22
C SER A 346 -1.59 24.30 -13.19
N ALA A 347 -0.34 24.00 -12.87
CA ALA A 347 0.53 23.14 -13.67
C ALA A 347 -0.02 21.70 -13.74
N TYR A 348 -0.54 21.17 -12.61
CA TYR A 348 -1.16 19.86 -12.56
C TYR A 348 -2.39 19.79 -13.49
N LYS A 349 -3.31 20.75 -13.36
CA LYS A 349 -4.54 20.82 -14.19
C LYS A 349 -4.21 20.95 -15.69
N LEU A 350 -3.25 21.81 -16.03
CA LEU A 350 -2.80 21.95 -17.43
C LEU A 350 -2.22 20.64 -18.00
N LEU A 351 -1.46 19.89 -17.19
CA LEU A 351 -0.93 18.59 -17.59
C LEU A 351 -2.05 17.59 -17.81
N GLU A 352 -2.99 17.52 -16.89
CA GLU A 352 -4.17 16.62 -16.98
C GLU A 352 -5.02 16.92 -18.22
N GLU A 353 -5.36 18.20 -18.46
CA GLU A 353 -6.07 18.64 -19.67
C GLU A 353 -5.32 18.28 -20.96
N LYS A 354 -3.98 18.45 -20.95
CA LYS A 354 -3.15 18.11 -22.10
C LYS A 354 -3.14 16.62 -22.39
N LEU A 355 -3.02 15.80 -21.36
CA LEU A 355 -3.05 14.34 -21.48
C LEU A 355 -4.43 13.87 -21.96
N ALA A 356 -5.52 14.42 -21.41
CA ALA A 356 -6.87 14.14 -21.89
C ALA A 356 -7.05 14.49 -23.37
N GLY A 357 -6.55 15.66 -23.79
CA GLY A 357 -6.56 16.07 -25.20
C GLY A 357 -5.79 15.12 -26.12
N ILE A 358 -4.66 14.58 -25.67
CA ILE A 358 -3.88 13.60 -26.43
C ILE A 358 -4.63 12.26 -26.53
N VAL A 359 -5.17 11.76 -25.41
CA VAL A 359 -5.99 10.53 -25.39
C VAL A 359 -7.16 10.67 -26.35
N LEU A 360 -7.92 11.77 -26.26
CA LEU A 360 -9.07 12.04 -27.16
C LEU A 360 -8.68 12.12 -28.64
N SER A 361 -7.52 12.70 -28.96
CA SER A 361 -7.02 12.78 -30.33
C SER A 361 -6.68 11.42 -30.94
N LYS A 362 -6.39 10.45 -30.11
CA LYS A 362 -6.06 9.07 -30.50
C LYS A 362 -7.24 8.10 -30.34
N LEU A 363 -8.26 8.46 -29.57
CA LEU A 363 -9.42 7.61 -29.31
C LEU A 363 -10.22 7.37 -30.61
N SER A 364 -10.51 6.11 -30.89
CA SER A 364 -11.20 5.67 -32.09
C SER A 364 -12.39 4.78 -31.73
N ASN A 365 -13.53 5.00 -32.37
CA ASN A 365 -14.76 4.22 -32.16
C ASN A 365 -14.68 2.83 -32.81
N VAL A 366 -13.71 2.03 -32.39
CA VAL A 366 -13.54 0.61 -32.73
C VAL A 366 -13.30 -0.18 -31.48
N LEU A 367 -13.82 -1.40 -31.39
CA LEU A 367 -13.67 -2.22 -30.17
C LEU A 367 -12.29 -2.87 -30.08
N ASP A 368 -11.69 -3.24 -31.20
CA ASP A 368 -10.34 -3.79 -31.28
C ASP A 368 -9.54 -3.16 -32.41
N TYR A 369 -8.23 -3.07 -32.26
CA TYR A 369 -7.32 -2.47 -33.21
C TYR A 369 -5.95 -3.16 -33.14
N ASP A 370 -5.36 -3.41 -34.32
CA ASP A 370 -4.02 -3.98 -34.41
C ASP A 370 -2.99 -2.89 -34.71
N PRO A 371 -2.21 -2.46 -33.73
CA PRO A 371 -1.21 -1.42 -33.93
C PRO A 371 -0.02 -1.87 -34.80
N SER A 372 0.20 -3.17 -34.98
CA SER A 372 1.31 -3.70 -35.80
C SER A 372 1.19 -3.35 -37.29
N ALA A 373 -0.02 -3.01 -37.76
CA ALA A 373 -0.26 -2.56 -39.11
C ALA A 373 0.28 -1.13 -39.39
N GLU A 374 0.53 -0.34 -38.32
CA GLU A 374 1.00 1.05 -38.45
C GLU A 374 2.52 1.10 -38.48
N LYS A 375 3.07 1.76 -39.49
CA LYS A 375 4.53 1.94 -39.64
C LYS A 375 5.10 3.08 -38.80
N ASP A 376 4.26 4.03 -38.41
CA ASP A 376 4.63 5.21 -37.64
C ASP A 376 3.76 5.28 -36.40
N THR A 377 4.38 5.27 -35.21
CA THR A 377 3.72 5.25 -33.90
C THR A 377 2.80 6.45 -33.68
N LYS A 378 3.00 7.57 -34.41
CA LYS A 378 2.11 8.75 -34.30
C LYS A 378 0.69 8.46 -34.77
N TYR A 379 0.49 7.46 -35.66
CA TYR A 379 -0.82 7.07 -36.18
C TYR A 379 -1.51 5.96 -35.37
N ILE A 380 -0.82 5.40 -34.37
CA ILE A 380 -1.44 4.41 -33.48
C ILE A 380 -2.64 5.04 -32.78
N LYS A 381 -3.78 4.36 -32.89
CA LYS A 381 -5.05 4.74 -32.29
C LYS A 381 -5.26 3.99 -30.96
N ILE A 382 -6.10 4.56 -30.12
CA ILE A 382 -6.64 3.91 -28.92
C ILE A 382 -8.03 3.42 -29.27
N PRO A 383 -8.29 2.10 -29.34
CA PRO A 383 -9.64 1.61 -29.54
C PRO A 383 -10.51 1.90 -28.31
N VAL A 384 -11.77 2.29 -28.53
CA VAL A 384 -12.69 2.54 -27.42
C VAL A 384 -12.95 1.30 -26.57
N GLY A 385 -12.77 0.09 -27.13
CA GLY A 385 -12.84 -1.15 -26.37
C GLY A 385 -11.77 -1.23 -25.27
N ASP A 386 -10.56 -0.70 -25.50
CA ASP A 386 -9.54 -0.64 -24.45
C ASP A 386 -9.91 0.39 -23.37
N ALA A 387 -10.57 1.49 -23.74
CA ALA A 387 -11.07 2.46 -22.78
C ALA A 387 -12.22 1.90 -21.93
N TYR A 388 -13.16 1.14 -22.51
CA TYR A 388 -14.18 0.44 -21.73
C TYR A 388 -13.57 -0.64 -20.82
N ASN A 389 -12.60 -1.38 -21.33
CA ASN A 389 -11.91 -2.37 -20.50
C ASN A 389 -11.16 -1.75 -19.32
N SER A 390 -10.64 -0.53 -19.47
CA SER A 390 -9.89 0.12 -18.38
C SER A 390 -10.76 0.42 -17.15
N PHE A 391 -12.08 0.53 -17.27
CA PHE A 391 -12.98 0.68 -16.12
C PHE A 391 -12.91 -0.55 -15.18
N ILE A 392 -12.82 -1.76 -15.75
CA ILE A 392 -12.68 -3.00 -14.97
C ILE A 392 -11.21 -3.24 -14.60
N ALA A 393 -10.31 -3.10 -15.58
CA ALA A 393 -8.90 -3.42 -15.39
C ALA A 393 -8.21 -2.58 -14.31
N ASN A 394 -8.63 -1.28 -14.19
CA ASN A 394 -8.08 -0.33 -13.22
C ASN A 394 -8.99 -0.12 -12.01
N GLU A 395 -10.01 -0.98 -11.85
CA GLU A 395 -10.93 -0.96 -10.70
C GLU A 395 -11.66 0.38 -10.51
N ILE A 396 -11.95 1.11 -11.63
CA ILE A 396 -12.82 2.28 -11.60
C ILE A 396 -14.24 1.83 -11.25
N ILE A 397 -14.66 0.67 -11.78
CA ILE A 397 -15.86 -0.05 -11.39
C ILE A 397 -15.45 -1.39 -10.77
N ASP A 398 -16.12 -1.77 -9.69
CA ASP A 398 -15.86 -3.00 -8.95
C ASP A 398 -16.67 -4.16 -9.53
N MET A 399 -16.00 -5.09 -10.22
CA MET A 399 -16.66 -6.26 -10.81
C MET A 399 -17.22 -7.24 -9.77
N LYS A 400 -16.74 -7.21 -8.51
CA LYS A 400 -17.27 -8.06 -7.43
C LYS A 400 -18.71 -7.72 -7.07
N LYS A 401 -19.15 -6.50 -7.37
CA LYS A 401 -20.54 -6.07 -7.15
C LYS A 401 -21.53 -6.66 -8.15
N PHE A 402 -21.06 -7.08 -9.34
CA PHE A 402 -21.95 -7.51 -10.43
C PHE A 402 -22.79 -8.75 -10.11
N GLY A 403 -22.27 -9.68 -9.30
CA GLY A 403 -22.96 -10.90 -8.91
C GLY A 403 -23.76 -10.83 -7.61
N ARG A 404 -23.85 -9.65 -6.98
CA ARG A 404 -24.53 -9.48 -5.69
C ARG A 404 -26.05 -9.53 -5.84
N THR A 405 -26.75 -9.85 -4.76
CA THR A 405 -28.21 -9.85 -4.71
C THR A 405 -28.82 -8.46 -4.87
N ASP A 406 -28.06 -7.40 -4.54
CA ASP A 406 -28.42 -5.99 -4.67
C ASP A 406 -27.84 -5.33 -5.95
N ALA A 407 -27.22 -6.12 -6.84
CA ALA A 407 -26.67 -5.62 -8.10
C ALA A 407 -27.73 -4.94 -8.96
N LYS A 408 -27.32 -3.87 -9.60
CA LYS A 408 -28.19 -3.04 -10.46
C LYS A 408 -28.37 -3.68 -11.85
N PRO A 409 -29.32 -3.20 -12.68
CA PRO A 409 -29.66 -3.84 -13.93
C PRO A 409 -28.51 -4.04 -14.93
N ALA A 410 -27.61 -3.05 -15.10
CA ALA A 410 -26.47 -3.20 -16.01
C ALA A 410 -25.43 -4.17 -15.44
N GLU A 411 -25.16 -4.10 -14.13
CA GLU A 411 -24.28 -5.04 -13.44
C GLU A 411 -24.77 -6.49 -13.60
N GLN A 412 -26.05 -6.76 -13.34
CA GLN A 412 -26.64 -8.10 -13.50
C GLN A 412 -26.57 -8.61 -14.95
N ALA A 413 -26.84 -7.73 -15.92
CA ALA A 413 -26.79 -8.10 -17.34
C ALA A 413 -25.36 -8.48 -17.77
N VAL A 414 -24.36 -7.73 -17.30
CA VAL A 414 -22.95 -8.01 -17.57
C VAL A 414 -22.51 -9.29 -16.87
N TYR A 415 -22.92 -9.50 -15.62
CA TYR A 415 -22.60 -10.71 -14.86
C TYR A 415 -23.16 -11.99 -15.49
N ASN A 416 -24.42 -11.95 -15.94
CA ASN A 416 -25.05 -13.09 -16.61
C ASN A 416 -24.31 -13.48 -17.90
N THR A 417 -23.93 -12.48 -18.72
CA THR A 417 -23.13 -12.70 -19.93
C THR A 417 -21.75 -13.29 -19.59
N PHE A 418 -21.11 -12.73 -18.57
CA PHE A 418 -19.80 -13.17 -18.12
C PHE A 418 -19.80 -14.61 -17.61
N THR A 419 -20.74 -14.96 -16.71
CA THR A 419 -20.82 -16.30 -16.11
C THR A 419 -21.02 -17.39 -17.15
N GLN A 420 -21.93 -17.14 -18.11
CA GLN A 420 -22.12 -18.07 -19.23
C GLN A 420 -20.84 -18.23 -20.04
N LYS A 421 -20.20 -17.11 -20.43
CA LYS A 421 -19.01 -17.14 -21.27
C LYS A 421 -17.79 -17.72 -20.55
N LYS A 422 -17.63 -17.43 -19.26
CA LYS A 422 -16.56 -18.03 -18.45
C LYS A 422 -16.65 -19.55 -18.47
N ALA A 423 -17.86 -20.13 -18.29
CA ALA A 423 -18.04 -21.57 -18.33
C ALA A 423 -17.71 -22.18 -19.70
N GLU A 424 -18.10 -21.52 -20.79
CA GLU A 424 -17.76 -21.94 -22.18
C GLU A 424 -16.24 -21.91 -22.40
N ILE A 425 -15.58 -20.84 -22.03
CA ILE A 425 -14.14 -20.63 -22.23
C ILE A 425 -13.31 -21.60 -21.35
N LEU A 426 -13.68 -21.79 -20.08
CA LEU A 426 -12.99 -22.77 -19.21
C LEU A 426 -13.10 -24.17 -19.78
N SER A 427 -14.30 -24.56 -20.28
CA SER A 427 -14.49 -25.87 -20.94
C SER A 427 -13.60 -26.02 -22.18
N GLU A 428 -13.49 -24.99 -23.02
CA GLU A 428 -12.64 -24.99 -24.21
C GLU A 428 -11.14 -25.05 -23.84
N LEU A 429 -10.70 -24.27 -22.86
CA LEU A 429 -9.32 -24.28 -22.37
C LEU A 429 -8.92 -25.66 -21.85
N MET A 430 -9.76 -26.26 -21.00
CA MET A 430 -9.49 -27.59 -20.48
C MET A 430 -9.48 -28.65 -21.57
N ALA A 431 -10.38 -28.56 -22.56
CA ALA A 431 -10.37 -29.46 -23.72
C ALA A 431 -9.09 -29.35 -24.55
N GLN A 432 -8.57 -28.13 -24.76
CA GLN A 432 -7.29 -27.94 -25.45
C GLN A 432 -6.09 -28.46 -24.64
N LEU A 433 -6.08 -28.20 -23.33
CA LEU A 433 -5.02 -28.71 -22.44
C LEU A 433 -5.04 -30.24 -22.32
N GLN A 434 -6.18 -30.88 -22.42
CA GLN A 434 -6.29 -32.36 -22.41
C GLN A 434 -5.97 -33.01 -23.76
N ASN A 435 -5.99 -32.27 -24.86
CA ASN A 435 -5.81 -32.78 -26.19
C ASN A 435 -4.33 -32.82 -26.60
N GLU A 436 -3.73 -34.01 -26.75
CA GLU A 436 -2.37 -34.18 -27.22
C GLU A 436 -2.13 -33.62 -28.65
N ASN A 437 -3.20 -33.56 -29.47
CA ASN A 437 -3.19 -33.02 -30.81
C ASN A 437 -3.74 -31.58 -30.87
N ALA A 438 -3.70 -30.84 -29.76
CA ALA A 438 -4.09 -29.46 -29.75
C ALA A 438 -3.31 -28.61 -30.77
N PRO A 439 -3.92 -27.56 -31.35
CA PRO A 439 -3.23 -26.68 -32.32
C PRO A 439 -1.95 -26.08 -31.72
N ALA A 440 -0.98 -25.82 -32.57
CA ALA A 440 0.21 -25.07 -32.17
C ALA A 440 -0.18 -23.63 -31.72
N TYR A 441 0.58 -23.05 -30.80
CA TYR A 441 0.28 -21.74 -30.26
C TYR A 441 0.07 -20.69 -31.37
N LYS A 442 0.91 -20.66 -32.42
CA LYS A 442 0.78 -19.70 -33.53
C LYS A 442 -0.55 -19.78 -34.27
N ASP A 443 -1.23 -20.93 -34.25
CA ASP A 443 -2.47 -21.19 -34.98
C ASP A 443 -3.73 -20.85 -34.15
N LEU A 444 -3.56 -20.46 -32.88
CA LEU A 444 -4.63 -20.05 -32.00
C LEU A 444 -5.13 -18.65 -32.32
N SER A 445 -6.39 -18.34 -31.95
CA SER A 445 -6.93 -16.99 -31.97
C SER A 445 -6.17 -16.07 -31.00
N LYS A 446 -6.19 -14.75 -31.22
CA LYS A 446 -5.59 -13.77 -30.30
C LYS A 446 -6.08 -13.93 -28.85
N GLU A 447 -7.35 -14.21 -28.69
CA GLU A 447 -8.00 -14.42 -27.40
C GLU A 447 -7.44 -15.68 -26.72
N MET A 448 -7.44 -16.81 -27.44
CA MET A 448 -6.93 -18.07 -26.89
C MET A 448 -5.43 -17.99 -26.57
N LYS A 449 -4.63 -17.32 -27.41
CA LYS A 449 -3.21 -17.05 -27.11
C LYS A 449 -3.06 -16.33 -25.78
N ALA A 450 -3.83 -15.28 -25.55
CA ALA A 450 -3.76 -14.51 -24.30
C ALA A 450 -4.13 -15.37 -23.08
N TYR A 451 -5.08 -16.30 -23.21
CA TYR A 451 -5.41 -17.22 -22.12
C TYR A 451 -4.27 -18.24 -21.87
N MET A 452 -3.65 -18.76 -22.92
CA MET A 452 -2.51 -19.68 -22.79
C MET A 452 -1.29 -18.99 -22.18
N ASP A 453 -1.01 -17.73 -22.57
CA ASP A 453 0.05 -16.91 -21.98
C ASP A 453 -0.21 -16.63 -20.51
N TYR A 454 -1.47 -16.30 -20.18
CA TYR A 454 -1.86 -16.09 -18.80
C TYR A 454 -1.60 -17.35 -17.96
N ILE A 455 -2.02 -18.52 -18.44
CA ILE A 455 -1.81 -19.79 -17.74
C ILE A 455 -0.32 -20.09 -17.59
N CYS A 456 0.45 -20.02 -18.69
CA CYS A 456 1.85 -20.42 -18.68
C CYS A 456 2.73 -19.43 -17.93
N ASP A 457 2.70 -18.14 -18.34
CA ASP A 457 3.68 -17.16 -17.91
C ASP A 457 3.23 -16.42 -16.64
N THR A 458 1.97 -16.03 -16.56
CA THR A 458 1.48 -15.30 -15.38
C THR A 458 1.20 -16.27 -14.24
N LEU A 459 0.35 -17.27 -14.45
CA LEU A 459 -0.11 -18.14 -13.38
C LEU A 459 0.95 -19.16 -12.95
N LEU A 460 1.38 -20.04 -13.89
CA LEU A 460 2.27 -21.13 -13.52
C LEU A 460 3.71 -20.70 -13.21
N LYS A 461 4.25 -19.68 -13.91
CA LYS A 461 5.61 -19.19 -13.67
C LYS A 461 5.68 -18.12 -12.58
N GLN A 462 4.96 -16.99 -12.75
CA GLN A 462 5.16 -15.81 -11.93
C GLN A 462 4.39 -15.87 -10.61
N THR A 463 3.09 -16.25 -10.65
CA THR A 463 2.22 -16.20 -9.48
C THR A 463 2.47 -17.39 -8.55
N THR A 464 2.43 -18.61 -9.08
CA THR A 464 2.52 -19.81 -8.26
C THR A 464 3.92 -20.42 -8.20
N GLY A 465 4.73 -20.18 -9.26
CA GLY A 465 6.04 -20.81 -9.41
C GLY A 465 5.96 -22.34 -9.54
N ILE A 466 4.81 -22.88 -9.91
CA ILE A 466 4.66 -24.33 -10.24
C ILE A 466 5.56 -24.68 -11.41
N LEU A 467 5.63 -23.83 -12.43
CA LEU A 467 6.61 -23.94 -13.51
C LEU A 467 7.85 -23.12 -13.10
N MET A 468 8.92 -23.82 -12.73
CA MET A 468 10.15 -23.27 -12.15
C MET A 468 11.01 -22.57 -13.20
N SER A 469 10.93 -21.25 -13.29
CA SER A 469 11.64 -20.44 -14.30
C SER A 469 13.17 -20.60 -14.25
N ASP A 470 13.74 -20.82 -13.07
CA ASP A 470 15.17 -21.01 -12.83
C ASP A 470 15.71 -22.34 -13.40
N LYS A 471 14.84 -23.30 -13.68
CA LYS A 471 15.17 -24.60 -14.28
C LYS A 471 15.06 -24.62 -15.80
N ILE A 472 14.43 -23.61 -16.40
CA ILE A 472 14.18 -23.52 -17.82
C ILE A 472 15.45 -23.03 -18.54
N GLU A 473 16.06 -23.85 -19.35
CA GLU A 473 17.22 -23.49 -20.18
C GLU A 473 16.75 -22.73 -21.43
N ALA A 474 17.27 -21.51 -21.64
CA ALA A 474 16.85 -20.67 -22.77
C ALA A 474 17.14 -21.27 -24.15
N GLU A 475 18.17 -22.10 -24.25
CA GLU A 475 18.59 -22.80 -25.49
C GLU A 475 17.91 -24.17 -25.68
N ASP A 476 17.03 -24.62 -24.77
CA ASP A 476 16.28 -25.86 -24.92
C ASP A 476 15.38 -25.80 -26.17
N GLU A 477 15.45 -26.79 -27.03
CA GLU A 477 14.71 -26.82 -28.29
C GLU A 477 13.21 -26.74 -28.14
N THR A 478 12.64 -27.30 -27.05
CA THR A 478 11.20 -27.27 -26.80
C THR A 478 10.79 -25.92 -26.21
N GLN A 479 11.63 -25.32 -25.37
CA GLN A 479 11.46 -23.96 -24.92
C GLN A 479 11.45 -22.96 -26.09
N ILE A 480 12.38 -23.11 -27.03
CA ILE A 480 12.43 -22.26 -28.23
C ILE A 480 11.20 -22.52 -29.12
N ALA A 481 10.76 -23.77 -29.26
CA ALA A 481 9.58 -24.13 -30.05
C ALA A 481 8.28 -23.53 -29.44
N TRP A 482 8.20 -23.41 -28.12
CA TRP A 482 7.08 -22.75 -27.40
C TRP A 482 7.19 -21.24 -27.46
N ALA A 483 8.25 -20.65 -26.90
CA ALA A 483 8.35 -19.23 -26.61
C ALA A 483 8.77 -18.36 -27.82
N THR A 484 9.47 -18.94 -28.82
CA THR A 484 10.01 -18.15 -29.93
C THR A 484 9.40 -18.57 -31.28
N GLN A 485 9.28 -19.86 -31.54
CA GLN A 485 8.77 -20.37 -32.83
C GLN A 485 7.25 -20.57 -32.81
N GLU A 486 6.66 -20.66 -31.62
CA GLU A 486 5.23 -20.87 -31.42
C GLU A 486 4.66 -22.11 -32.12
N THR A 487 5.49 -23.17 -32.32
CA THR A 487 5.17 -24.30 -33.15
C THR A 487 4.59 -25.51 -32.42
N ILE A 488 4.44 -25.41 -31.11
CA ILE A 488 3.86 -26.46 -30.27
C ILE A 488 2.68 -25.95 -29.46
N SER A 489 1.85 -26.85 -28.96
CA SER A 489 0.74 -26.50 -28.02
C SER A 489 1.22 -26.39 -26.57
N LEU A 490 0.46 -25.71 -25.72
CA LEU A 490 0.73 -25.63 -24.27
C LEU A 490 0.68 -27.04 -23.62
N ASN A 491 -0.24 -27.91 -24.04
CA ASN A 491 -0.25 -29.31 -23.62
C ASN A 491 1.11 -29.96 -23.79
N ARG A 492 1.67 -29.90 -25.05
CA ARG A 492 2.95 -30.50 -25.36
C ARG A 492 4.10 -29.86 -24.56
N TYR A 493 4.07 -28.56 -24.38
CA TYR A 493 5.08 -27.84 -23.60
C TYR A 493 5.07 -28.28 -22.14
N LEU A 494 3.89 -28.31 -21.46
CA LEU A 494 3.77 -28.72 -20.07
C LEU A 494 4.14 -30.17 -19.83
N ASN A 495 3.75 -31.10 -20.74
CA ASN A 495 4.19 -32.50 -20.65
C ASN A 495 5.71 -32.62 -20.76
N TYR A 496 6.34 -31.83 -21.62
CA TYR A 496 7.80 -31.78 -21.71
C TYR A 496 8.42 -31.21 -20.44
N ALA A 497 7.88 -30.12 -19.90
CA ALA A 497 8.33 -29.51 -18.63
C ALA A 497 8.30 -30.52 -17.48
N ILE A 498 7.27 -31.37 -17.40
CA ILE A 498 7.20 -32.47 -16.43
C ILE A 498 8.35 -33.47 -16.64
N SER A 499 8.62 -33.89 -17.89
CA SER A 499 9.70 -34.83 -18.19
C SER A 499 11.09 -34.29 -17.83
N LYS A 500 11.26 -32.98 -17.81
CA LYS A 500 12.49 -32.27 -17.45
C LYS A 500 12.57 -31.89 -15.97
N ASN A 501 11.58 -32.25 -15.16
CA ASN A 501 11.44 -31.79 -13.74
C ASN A 501 11.44 -30.29 -13.59
N TRP A 502 10.78 -29.55 -14.50
CA TRP A 502 10.56 -28.09 -14.39
C TRP A 502 9.29 -27.77 -13.61
N ILE A 503 8.50 -28.76 -13.23
CA ILE A 503 7.27 -28.60 -12.44
C ILE A 503 7.56 -28.90 -10.97
N ASP A 504 7.22 -27.96 -10.10
CA ASP A 504 7.26 -28.13 -8.64
C ASP A 504 5.98 -28.82 -8.17
N THR A 505 6.06 -30.13 -7.98
CA THR A 505 4.91 -30.95 -7.57
C THR A 505 4.46 -30.69 -6.13
N SER A 506 5.32 -30.11 -5.28
CA SER A 506 4.95 -29.78 -3.89
C SER A 506 3.86 -28.72 -3.80
N LYS A 507 3.64 -27.96 -4.87
CA LYS A 507 2.62 -26.93 -4.98
C LYS A 507 1.29 -27.40 -5.58
N LEU A 508 1.20 -28.67 -5.97
CA LEU A 508 -0.01 -29.26 -6.54
C LEU A 508 -0.92 -29.97 -5.50
N GLY A 509 -0.62 -29.79 -4.21
CA GLY A 509 -1.34 -30.42 -3.09
C GLY A 509 -0.62 -31.63 -2.50
N ASP A 510 -1.23 -32.26 -1.48
CA ASP A 510 -0.62 -33.33 -0.68
C ASP A 510 -0.57 -34.72 -1.36
N SER A 511 -0.78 -34.79 -2.66
CA SER A 511 -0.81 -36.07 -3.37
C SER A 511 0.61 -36.55 -3.74
N ALA A 512 0.90 -37.80 -3.46
CA ALA A 512 2.12 -38.44 -3.93
C ALA A 512 1.96 -38.82 -5.42
N TYR A 513 2.65 -38.11 -6.30
CA TYR A 513 2.63 -38.39 -7.76
C TYR A 513 3.68 -39.40 -8.09
N SER A 514 3.27 -40.49 -8.78
CA SER A 514 4.15 -41.60 -9.18
C SER A 514 4.45 -41.66 -10.67
N SER A 515 3.72 -40.90 -11.49
CA SER A 515 3.93 -40.88 -12.97
C SER A 515 3.77 -39.46 -13.53
N SER A 516 4.33 -39.24 -14.73
CA SER A 516 4.17 -37.98 -15.46
C SER A 516 2.70 -37.68 -15.80
N GLU A 517 1.90 -38.70 -16.04
CA GLU A 517 0.47 -38.56 -16.33
C GLU A 517 -0.31 -38.08 -15.08
N GLU A 518 0.06 -38.60 -13.91
CA GLU A 518 -0.54 -38.13 -12.64
C GLU A 518 -0.15 -36.69 -12.33
N ILE A 519 1.12 -36.29 -12.54
CA ILE A 519 1.56 -34.91 -12.39
C ILE A 519 0.79 -34.02 -13.35
N TYR A 520 0.65 -34.40 -14.61
CA TYR A 520 -0.09 -33.60 -15.59
C TYR A 520 -1.57 -33.45 -15.20
N SER A 521 -2.19 -34.51 -14.75
CA SER A 521 -3.57 -34.51 -14.25
C SER A 521 -3.70 -33.60 -13.01
N GLY A 522 -2.70 -33.60 -12.13
CA GLY A 522 -2.62 -32.68 -10.98
C GLY A 522 -2.53 -31.21 -11.41
N VAL A 523 -1.70 -30.90 -12.41
CA VAL A 523 -1.61 -29.54 -12.99
C VAL A 523 -2.96 -29.11 -13.58
N LEU A 524 -3.64 -30.00 -14.31
CA LEU A 524 -4.95 -29.67 -14.89
C LEU A 524 -6.02 -29.44 -13.83
N ALA A 525 -6.07 -30.27 -12.80
CA ALA A 525 -7.01 -30.10 -11.68
C ALA A 525 -6.75 -28.79 -10.93
N TYR A 526 -5.48 -28.48 -10.68
CA TYR A 526 -5.08 -27.20 -10.08
C TYR A 526 -5.55 -26.00 -10.92
N LEU A 527 -5.28 -26.03 -12.24
CA LEU A 527 -5.69 -24.95 -13.15
C LEU A 527 -7.20 -24.79 -13.20
N GLU A 528 -7.96 -25.88 -13.27
CA GLU A 528 -9.43 -25.83 -13.30
C GLU A 528 -10.00 -25.19 -12.05
N GLU A 529 -9.47 -25.52 -10.87
CA GLU A 529 -9.91 -24.95 -9.60
C GLU A 529 -9.49 -23.48 -9.48
N TYR A 530 -8.22 -23.17 -9.76
CA TYR A 530 -7.70 -21.83 -9.61
C TYR A 530 -8.38 -20.81 -10.54
N LEU A 531 -8.53 -21.14 -11.83
CA LEU A 531 -9.13 -20.22 -12.82
C LEU A 531 -10.61 -19.92 -12.56
N LYS A 532 -11.31 -20.74 -11.76
CA LYS A 532 -12.70 -20.47 -11.37
C LYS A 532 -12.83 -19.24 -10.48
N GLU A 533 -11.83 -19.01 -9.61
CA GLU A 533 -11.86 -17.96 -8.58
C GLU A 533 -10.87 -16.81 -8.86
N ASP A 534 -10.09 -16.91 -9.95
CA ASP A 534 -9.03 -15.95 -10.22
C ASP A 534 -9.56 -14.66 -10.84
N SER A 535 -9.53 -13.57 -10.07
CA SER A 535 -10.01 -12.26 -10.49
C SER A 535 -9.17 -11.64 -11.63
N ASN A 536 -7.89 -11.97 -11.77
CA ASN A 536 -7.06 -11.48 -12.87
C ASN A 536 -7.41 -12.18 -14.19
N PHE A 537 -7.71 -13.46 -14.12
CA PHE A 537 -8.26 -14.19 -15.25
C PHE A 537 -9.63 -13.65 -15.65
N ASP A 538 -10.48 -13.30 -14.68
CA ASP A 538 -11.79 -12.68 -14.93
C ASP A 538 -11.64 -11.32 -15.63
N LYS A 539 -10.70 -10.46 -15.20
CA LYS A 539 -10.39 -9.20 -15.91
C LYS A 539 -9.98 -9.45 -17.37
N LEU A 540 -9.21 -10.51 -17.62
CA LEU A 540 -8.81 -10.88 -18.97
C LEU A 540 -10.00 -11.37 -19.82
N LEU A 541 -10.93 -12.14 -19.23
CA LEU A 541 -12.20 -12.53 -19.88
C LEU A 541 -13.05 -11.31 -20.22
N TYR A 542 -13.26 -10.38 -19.28
CA TYR A 542 -14.01 -9.15 -19.55
C TYR A 542 -13.42 -8.34 -20.70
N LYS A 543 -12.09 -8.26 -20.78
CA LYS A 543 -11.40 -7.60 -21.90
C LYS A 543 -11.86 -8.15 -23.26
N TYR A 544 -11.91 -9.47 -23.41
CA TYR A 544 -12.32 -10.09 -24.67
C TYR A 544 -13.83 -10.05 -24.89
N LEU A 545 -14.64 -10.11 -23.83
CA LEU A 545 -16.08 -9.89 -23.93
C LEU A 545 -16.44 -8.47 -24.42
N ILE A 546 -15.67 -7.49 -23.99
CA ILE A 546 -15.80 -6.09 -24.46
C ILE A 546 -15.32 -5.99 -25.91
N LYS A 547 -14.17 -6.56 -26.25
CA LYS A 547 -13.61 -6.54 -27.61
C LYS A 547 -14.51 -7.25 -28.63
N SER A 548 -15.17 -8.33 -28.25
CA SER A 548 -16.16 -9.03 -29.07
C SER A 548 -17.51 -8.33 -29.17
N GLY A 549 -17.78 -7.32 -28.30
CA GLY A 549 -19.07 -6.65 -28.19
C GLY A 549 -20.13 -7.47 -27.43
N SER A 550 -19.75 -8.61 -26.81
CA SER A 550 -20.65 -9.39 -25.95
C SER A 550 -21.03 -8.63 -24.68
N VAL A 551 -20.11 -7.83 -24.15
CA VAL A 551 -20.37 -6.78 -23.15
C VAL A 551 -20.20 -5.45 -23.88
N THR A 552 -21.26 -4.63 -23.86
CA THR A 552 -21.29 -3.39 -24.62
C THR A 552 -20.70 -2.22 -23.85
N GLY A 553 -20.15 -1.22 -24.57
CA GLY A 553 -19.70 0.02 -23.94
C GLY A 553 -20.82 0.75 -23.19
N ALA A 554 -22.07 0.65 -23.67
CA ALA A 554 -23.24 1.24 -22.99
C ALA A 554 -23.49 0.62 -21.61
N GLN A 555 -23.36 -0.70 -21.48
CA GLN A 555 -23.46 -1.37 -20.19
C GLN A 555 -22.34 -0.93 -19.23
N ILE A 556 -21.09 -0.88 -19.69
CA ILE A 556 -19.96 -0.41 -18.87
C ILE A 556 -20.18 1.04 -18.41
N CYS A 557 -20.59 1.96 -19.34
CA CYS A 557 -20.87 3.34 -18.98
C CYS A 557 -22.07 3.49 -18.02
N ALA A 558 -23.10 2.63 -18.12
CA ALA A 558 -24.22 2.63 -17.19
C ALA A 558 -23.78 2.20 -15.76
N ILE A 559 -22.91 1.20 -15.64
CA ILE A 559 -22.36 0.73 -14.35
C ILE A 559 -21.60 1.84 -13.62
N VAL A 560 -20.96 2.77 -14.33
CA VAL A 560 -20.29 3.94 -13.73
C VAL A 560 -21.26 4.75 -12.87
N TYR A 561 -22.51 4.92 -13.33
CA TYR A 561 -23.56 5.56 -12.54
C TYR A 561 -24.11 4.64 -11.44
N GLU A 562 -24.32 3.37 -11.76
CA GLU A 562 -24.86 2.39 -10.80
C GLU A 562 -23.97 2.24 -9.56
N GLN A 563 -22.67 2.33 -9.72
CA GLN A 563 -21.70 2.25 -8.64
C GLN A 563 -21.35 3.60 -7.99
N GLY A 564 -21.95 4.69 -8.48
CA GLY A 564 -21.71 6.03 -7.93
C GLY A 564 -20.32 6.59 -8.22
N VAL A 565 -19.60 6.06 -9.23
CA VAL A 565 -18.31 6.63 -9.70
C VAL A 565 -18.52 8.05 -10.22
N LEU A 566 -19.63 8.27 -10.90
CA LEU A 566 -20.12 9.60 -11.25
C LEU A 566 -21.48 9.84 -10.59
N PRO A 567 -21.81 11.10 -10.24
CA PRO A 567 -23.14 11.47 -9.79
C PRO A 567 -24.21 11.04 -10.81
N MET A 568 -25.32 10.48 -10.34
CA MET A 568 -26.38 9.96 -11.21
C MET A 568 -26.94 11.05 -12.10
N ASP A 569 -26.91 10.80 -13.41
CA ASP A 569 -27.65 11.53 -14.46
C ASP A 569 -28.65 10.57 -15.08
N GLU A 570 -29.91 10.66 -14.64
CA GLU A 570 -30.98 9.77 -15.03
C GLU A 570 -31.22 9.77 -16.57
N ASN A 571 -31.03 10.91 -17.23
CA ASN A 571 -31.22 11.00 -18.69
C ASN A 571 -30.11 10.26 -19.44
N ALA A 572 -28.87 10.48 -19.04
CA ALA A 572 -27.72 9.80 -19.63
C ALA A 572 -27.76 8.29 -19.33
N TYR A 573 -28.04 7.91 -18.08
CA TYR A 573 -28.15 6.52 -17.65
C TYR A 573 -29.25 5.77 -18.45
N ASN A 574 -30.46 6.28 -18.44
CA ASN A 574 -31.57 5.66 -19.20
C ASN A 574 -31.28 5.66 -20.70
N GLY A 575 -30.65 6.71 -21.23
CA GLY A 575 -30.23 6.80 -22.62
C GLY A 575 -29.21 5.72 -23.01
N LEU A 576 -28.25 5.40 -22.14
CA LEU A 576 -27.30 4.31 -22.34
C LEU A 576 -28.01 2.93 -22.35
N LEU A 577 -28.92 2.69 -21.39
CA LEU A 577 -29.65 1.43 -21.33
C LEU A 577 -30.58 1.17 -22.50
N ASN A 578 -31.22 2.19 -23.03
CA ASN A 578 -32.17 2.06 -24.16
C ASN A 578 -31.52 2.35 -25.53
N GLY A 579 -30.23 2.66 -25.58
CA GLY A 579 -29.47 2.89 -26.81
C GLY A 579 -29.70 4.25 -27.48
N THR A 580 -30.34 5.22 -26.81
CA THR A 580 -30.49 6.58 -27.33
C THR A 580 -29.28 7.48 -27.06
N THR A 581 -28.42 7.11 -26.09
CA THR A 581 -27.15 7.76 -25.83
C THR A 581 -26.01 6.89 -26.40
N ASP A 582 -25.22 7.48 -27.31
CA ASP A 582 -24.02 6.82 -27.84
C ASP A 582 -22.92 6.70 -26.75
N ALA A 583 -22.53 5.49 -26.44
CA ALA A 583 -21.54 5.23 -25.40
C ALA A 583 -20.15 5.82 -25.72
N TYR A 584 -19.74 5.85 -27.00
CA TYR A 584 -18.48 6.47 -27.41
C TYR A 584 -18.54 8.00 -27.20
N GLY A 585 -19.61 8.65 -27.66
CA GLY A 585 -19.80 10.09 -27.45
C GLY A 585 -19.88 10.46 -25.97
N TRP A 586 -20.56 9.62 -25.17
CA TRP A 586 -20.62 9.79 -23.71
C TRP A 586 -19.19 9.72 -23.07
N LEU A 587 -18.44 8.69 -23.38
CA LEU A 587 -17.09 8.54 -22.85
C LEU A 587 -16.15 9.67 -23.30
N TYR A 588 -16.24 10.05 -24.59
CA TYR A 588 -15.48 11.18 -25.14
C TYR A 588 -15.75 12.47 -24.35
N ASP A 589 -17.01 12.76 -24.04
CA ASP A 589 -17.40 13.94 -23.27
C ASP A 589 -16.92 13.87 -21.83
N LYS A 590 -17.02 12.69 -21.18
CA LYS A 590 -16.52 12.51 -19.80
C LYS A 590 -15.01 12.67 -19.68
N ILE A 591 -14.23 12.22 -20.65
CA ILE A 591 -12.78 12.47 -20.71
C ILE A 591 -12.50 13.95 -20.98
N LYS A 592 -13.21 14.56 -21.92
CA LYS A 592 -13.05 15.98 -22.29
C LYS A 592 -13.33 16.92 -21.12
N THR A 593 -14.30 16.59 -20.30
CA THR A 593 -14.67 17.36 -19.10
C THR A 593 -13.92 16.93 -17.84
N LEU A 594 -12.97 16.01 -17.96
CA LEU A 594 -12.16 15.46 -16.85
C LEU A 594 -13.01 14.82 -15.73
N GLN A 595 -14.24 14.42 -16.02
CA GLN A 595 -15.04 13.62 -15.11
C GLN A 595 -14.50 12.17 -15.02
N ILE A 596 -13.89 11.70 -16.11
CA ILE A 596 -13.06 10.51 -16.16
C ILE A 596 -11.67 10.96 -16.62
N THR A 597 -10.66 10.74 -15.80
CA THR A 597 -9.32 11.27 -16.02
C THR A 597 -8.42 10.30 -16.79
N PRO A 598 -7.40 10.81 -17.50
CA PRO A 598 -6.39 9.95 -18.13
C PRO A 598 -5.69 9.00 -17.13
N GLY A 599 -5.45 9.48 -15.91
CA GLY A 599 -4.83 8.67 -14.84
C GLY A 599 -5.70 7.49 -14.42
N GLN A 600 -7.01 7.68 -14.31
CA GLN A 600 -7.96 6.59 -14.02
C GLN A 600 -8.00 5.55 -15.15
N LEU A 601 -8.05 6.01 -16.40
CA LEU A 601 -8.06 5.10 -17.55
C LEU A 601 -6.75 4.35 -17.76
N ALA A 602 -5.61 4.94 -17.33
CA ALA A 602 -4.27 4.41 -17.53
C ALA A 602 -3.99 3.98 -18.98
N LEU A 603 -4.52 4.75 -19.95
CA LEU A 603 -4.25 4.61 -21.37
C LEU A 603 -3.14 5.56 -21.77
N GLU A 604 -2.16 5.08 -22.55
CA GLU A 604 -1.00 5.88 -22.92
C GLU A 604 -1.33 7.02 -23.91
N PRO A 605 -0.92 8.28 -23.61
CA PRO A 605 -0.20 8.69 -22.40
C PRO A 605 -1.16 9.00 -21.24
N CYS A 606 -0.93 8.37 -20.08
CA CYS A 606 -1.73 8.56 -18.88
C CYS A 606 -1.01 9.30 -17.77
N SER A 607 0.24 9.66 -17.98
CA SER A 607 1.12 10.20 -16.96
C SER A 607 2.10 11.23 -17.51
N GLY A 608 2.67 12.06 -16.62
CA GLY A 608 3.66 13.06 -16.98
C GLY A 608 4.21 13.82 -15.77
N GLY A 609 5.22 14.64 -15.98
CA GLY A 609 5.83 15.50 -14.97
C GLY A 609 6.05 16.91 -15.47
N ILE A 610 5.93 17.91 -14.58
CA ILE A 610 6.29 19.31 -14.81
C ILE A 610 7.11 19.79 -13.63
N VAL A 611 8.28 20.40 -13.92
CA VAL A 611 9.09 21.09 -12.91
C VAL A 611 9.24 22.54 -13.34
N VAL A 612 8.96 23.46 -12.42
CA VAL A 612 9.17 24.90 -12.63
C VAL A 612 10.15 25.40 -11.58
N THR A 613 11.23 26.04 -12.03
CA THR A 613 12.28 26.56 -11.15
C THR A 613 12.51 28.04 -11.38
N ASP A 614 12.94 28.75 -10.34
CA ASP A 614 13.48 30.10 -10.47
C ASP A 614 14.96 30.00 -10.88
N PRO A 615 15.35 30.52 -12.05
CA PRO A 615 16.73 30.42 -12.54
C PRO A 615 17.73 31.25 -11.71
N ASN A 616 17.28 32.18 -10.89
CA ASN A 616 18.14 33.04 -10.09
C ASN A 616 18.48 32.44 -8.72
N SER A 617 17.48 31.84 -8.05
CA SER A 617 17.64 31.24 -6.71
C SER A 617 17.86 29.72 -6.77
N GLY A 618 17.36 29.06 -7.82
CA GLY A 618 17.29 27.61 -7.91
C GLY A 618 16.08 27.00 -7.22
N ASP A 619 15.20 27.83 -6.65
CA ASP A 619 13.99 27.36 -5.97
C ASP A 619 13.08 26.58 -6.92
N VAL A 620 12.56 25.46 -6.44
CA VAL A 620 11.53 24.71 -7.13
C VAL A 620 10.17 25.32 -6.79
N LEU A 621 9.54 25.95 -7.78
CA LEU A 621 8.24 26.64 -7.62
C LEU A 621 7.05 25.72 -7.86
N ALA A 622 7.22 24.68 -8.69
CA ALA A 622 6.26 23.62 -8.90
C ALA A 622 7.00 22.31 -9.25
N CYS A 623 6.49 21.18 -8.75
CA CYS A 623 7.03 19.85 -8.99
C CYS A 623 5.88 18.86 -9.13
N VAL A 624 5.30 18.79 -10.34
CA VAL A 624 4.11 17.99 -10.63
C VAL A 624 4.52 16.60 -11.09
N SER A 625 3.96 15.59 -10.45
CA SER A 625 3.91 14.22 -10.95
C SER A 625 2.45 13.82 -11.11
N TYR A 626 2.01 13.54 -12.33
CA TYR A 626 0.64 13.12 -12.64
C TYR A 626 0.62 11.62 -13.02
N PRO A 627 -0.38 10.85 -12.58
CA PRO A 627 -1.48 11.21 -11.69
C PRO A 627 -1.03 11.26 -10.22
N GLY A 628 -1.76 12.05 -9.44
CA GLY A 628 -1.65 12.10 -7.99
C GLY A 628 -2.62 11.15 -7.29
N TYR A 629 -2.61 11.17 -5.96
CA TYR A 629 -3.50 10.37 -5.11
C TYR A 629 -4.00 11.18 -3.93
N ASP A 630 -5.04 10.70 -3.24
CA ASP A 630 -5.54 11.33 -2.04
C ASP A 630 -4.77 10.87 -0.81
N ASN A 631 -3.89 11.73 -0.29
CA ASN A 631 -3.09 11.45 0.91
C ASN A 631 -3.95 11.20 2.15
N ASN A 632 -5.15 11.81 2.23
CA ASN A 632 -6.03 11.64 3.40
C ASN A 632 -6.49 10.20 3.56
N ARG A 633 -6.64 9.45 2.46
CA ARG A 633 -7.00 8.02 2.49
C ARG A 633 -5.86 7.11 2.96
N LEU A 634 -4.62 7.61 2.96
CA LEU A 634 -3.44 6.86 3.41
C LEU A 634 -2.96 7.30 4.79
N ALA A 635 -3.32 8.51 5.21
CA ALA A 635 -2.96 9.07 6.51
C ALA A 635 -3.91 8.62 7.63
N ASN A 636 -3.48 8.78 8.85
CA ASN A 636 -4.23 8.42 10.06
C ASN A 636 -4.60 6.93 10.09
N THR A 637 -5.70 6.54 9.49
CA THR A 637 -6.07 5.13 9.26
C THR A 637 -5.92 4.83 7.78
N MET A 638 -5.03 3.89 7.43
CA MET A 638 -4.74 3.55 6.04
C MET A 638 -5.91 2.78 5.40
N ASP A 639 -6.43 3.29 4.29
CA ASP A 639 -7.34 2.56 3.41
C ASP A 639 -6.52 1.53 2.60
N SER A 640 -6.43 0.31 3.11
CA SER A 640 -5.63 -0.76 2.52
C SER A 640 -6.08 -1.13 1.11
N ALA A 641 -7.37 -1.08 0.81
CA ALA A 641 -7.89 -1.36 -0.52
C ALA A 641 -7.41 -0.30 -1.52
N TYR A 642 -7.48 0.96 -1.13
CA TYR A 642 -6.98 2.08 -1.93
C TYR A 642 -5.46 2.03 -2.12
N TYR A 643 -4.71 1.74 -1.06
CA TYR A 643 -3.25 1.56 -1.15
C TYR A 643 -2.88 0.46 -2.15
N ASN A 644 -3.54 -0.69 -2.08
CA ASN A 644 -3.32 -1.79 -3.00
C ASN A 644 -3.66 -1.40 -4.45
N GLN A 645 -4.77 -0.70 -4.67
CA GLN A 645 -5.14 -0.16 -6.00
C GLN A 645 -4.05 0.77 -6.57
N LEU A 646 -3.51 1.68 -5.74
CA LEU A 646 -2.43 2.58 -6.15
C LEU A 646 -1.14 1.84 -6.47
N ASN A 647 -0.80 0.82 -5.67
CA ASN A 647 0.45 0.06 -5.78
C ASN A 647 0.46 -0.91 -6.97
N THR A 648 -0.69 -1.51 -7.29
CA THR A 648 -0.83 -2.48 -8.39
C THR A 648 -1.34 -1.86 -9.68
N GLY A 649 -1.81 -0.61 -9.64
CA GLY A 649 -2.40 0.10 -10.76
C GLY A 649 -1.39 0.39 -11.88
N ARG A 650 -1.83 0.26 -13.14
CA ARG A 650 -0.98 0.47 -14.33
C ARG A 650 -0.40 1.87 -14.45
N ALA A 651 -1.04 2.88 -13.85
CA ALA A 651 -0.57 4.25 -13.86
C ALA A 651 0.71 4.46 -13.02
N ASN A 652 1.12 3.49 -12.19
CA ASN A 652 2.28 3.54 -11.31
C ASN A 652 2.35 4.87 -10.53
N ILE A 653 1.32 5.12 -9.72
CA ILE A 653 1.03 6.44 -9.13
C ILE A 653 2.10 6.86 -8.11
N PHE A 654 2.68 5.91 -7.35
CA PHE A 654 3.74 6.20 -6.38
C PHE A 654 5.08 6.59 -7.02
N TYR A 655 5.26 6.32 -8.32
CA TYR A 655 6.46 6.71 -9.05
C TYR A 655 6.45 8.22 -9.33
N ASN A 656 7.33 8.96 -8.67
CA ASN A 656 7.43 10.42 -8.88
C ASN A 656 8.15 10.74 -10.19
N ARG A 657 7.38 11.02 -11.23
CA ARG A 657 7.90 11.27 -12.58
C ARG A 657 8.74 12.53 -12.68
N ALA A 658 8.51 13.51 -11.82
CA ALA A 658 9.27 14.75 -11.82
C ALA A 658 10.70 14.57 -11.29
N THR A 659 10.92 13.58 -10.40
CA THR A 659 12.22 13.38 -9.73
C THR A 659 12.89 12.03 -10.03
N GLN A 660 12.15 11.05 -10.57
CA GLN A 660 12.64 9.69 -10.78
C GLN A 660 12.66 9.27 -12.25
N GLU A 661 11.87 9.92 -13.12
CA GLU A 661 11.75 9.53 -14.52
C GLU A 661 13.07 9.74 -15.26
N LYS A 662 13.51 8.69 -15.95
CA LYS A 662 14.72 8.67 -16.78
C LYS A 662 14.33 8.50 -18.24
N THR A 663 14.07 9.59 -18.93
CA THR A 663 13.78 9.58 -20.37
C THR A 663 14.91 10.21 -21.15
N ALA A 664 15.06 9.81 -22.43
CA ALA A 664 15.98 10.46 -23.33
C ALA A 664 15.60 11.95 -23.49
N PRO A 665 16.53 12.91 -23.33
CA PRO A 665 16.24 14.32 -23.35
C PRO A 665 15.77 14.82 -24.74
N GLY A 666 15.96 14.03 -25.78
CA GLY A 666 15.59 14.37 -27.14
C GLY A 666 16.25 15.66 -27.63
N SER A 667 15.46 16.48 -28.47
CA SER A 667 16.00 17.72 -29.06
C SER A 667 16.38 18.80 -28.05
N THR A 668 16.00 18.69 -26.78
CA THR A 668 16.46 19.63 -25.73
C THR A 668 17.96 19.51 -25.49
N PHE A 669 18.54 18.32 -25.71
CA PHE A 669 19.98 18.10 -25.60
C PHE A 669 20.78 18.78 -26.69
N LYS A 670 20.17 19.25 -27.77
CA LYS A 670 20.85 19.97 -28.85
C LYS A 670 21.54 21.25 -28.38
N MET A 671 21.05 21.90 -27.34
CA MET A 671 21.69 23.04 -26.72
C MET A 671 23.06 22.66 -26.13
N ILE A 672 23.15 21.51 -25.45
CA ILE A 672 24.41 20.99 -24.91
C ILE A 672 25.37 20.62 -26.04
N SER A 673 24.85 19.93 -27.07
CA SER A 673 25.65 19.57 -28.25
C SER A 673 26.18 20.81 -29.01
N ALA A 674 25.36 21.88 -29.12
CA ALA A 674 25.77 23.14 -29.73
C ALA A 674 26.86 23.80 -28.91
N THR A 675 26.72 23.85 -27.58
CA THR A 675 27.75 24.38 -26.67
C THR A 675 29.06 23.62 -26.84
N ALA A 676 29.02 22.29 -26.81
CA ALA A 676 30.21 21.47 -27.04
C ALA A 676 30.88 21.77 -28.39
N GLY A 677 30.09 21.91 -29.45
CA GLY A 677 30.59 22.22 -30.79
C GLY A 677 31.25 23.59 -30.91
N LEU A 678 30.67 24.62 -30.26
CA LEU A 678 31.21 25.98 -30.23
C LEU A 678 32.49 26.07 -29.38
N GLU A 679 32.48 25.52 -28.18
CA GLU A 679 33.60 25.59 -27.25
C GLU A 679 34.80 24.75 -27.68
N GLU A 680 34.57 23.60 -28.31
CA GLU A 680 35.63 22.74 -28.87
C GLU A 680 36.08 23.21 -30.28
N GLY A 681 35.47 24.27 -30.84
CA GLY A 681 35.84 24.87 -32.11
C GLY A 681 35.47 24.08 -33.36
N TYR A 682 34.53 23.12 -33.27
CA TYR A 682 34.03 22.38 -34.42
C TYR A 682 33.08 23.18 -35.29
N ILE A 683 32.42 24.17 -34.71
CA ILE A 683 31.53 25.13 -35.35
C ILE A 683 31.75 26.53 -34.74
N ASP A 684 31.37 27.56 -35.51
CA ASP A 684 31.19 28.92 -35.07
C ASP A 684 29.78 29.44 -35.41
N ALA A 685 29.49 30.69 -35.13
CA ALA A 685 28.18 31.29 -35.40
C ALA A 685 27.80 31.30 -36.89
N TYR A 686 28.74 31.18 -37.78
CA TYR A 686 28.61 31.28 -39.24
C TYR A 686 28.76 29.96 -39.96
N THR A 687 29.29 28.94 -39.30
CA THR A 687 29.46 27.59 -39.84
C THR A 687 28.10 27.01 -40.26
N THR A 688 27.99 26.63 -41.53
CA THR A 688 26.73 26.06 -42.08
C THR A 688 26.88 24.59 -42.41
N THR A 689 25.82 23.81 -42.09
CA THR A 689 25.65 22.41 -42.50
C THR A 689 24.44 22.29 -43.40
N TYR A 690 24.57 21.55 -44.53
CA TYR A 690 23.48 21.34 -45.47
C TYR A 690 22.63 20.11 -45.04
N CYS A 691 21.37 20.31 -44.77
CA CYS A 691 20.41 19.28 -44.47
C CYS A 691 19.60 18.86 -45.69
N SER A 692 19.91 17.69 -46.25
CA SER A 692 19.13 17.06 -47.35
C SER A 692 17.97 16.20 -46.85
N GLY A 693 17.70 16.14 -45.56
CA GLY A 693 16.72 15.24 -44.93
C GLY A 693 17.31 13.96 -44.38
N SER A 694 18.53 13.58 -44.76
CA SER A 694 19.24 12.41 -44.22
C SER A 694 20.72 12.67 -44.06
N PHE A 695 21.37 12.03 -43.10
CA PHE A 695 22.82 12.06 -42.89
C PHE A 695 23.44 10.80 -43.50
N ASN A 696 24.03 10.92 -44.69
CA ASN A 696 24.47 9.80 -45.51
C ASN A 696 25.92 9.38 -45.28
N THR A 697 26.62 9.99 -44.31
CA THR A 697 28.01 9.65 -43.96
C THR A 697 28.14 8.30 -43.29
N VAL A 698 27.03 7.80 -42.65
CA VAL A 698 26.99 6.52 -41.94
C VAL A 698 25.88 5.63 -42.49
N THR A 699 25.98 4.30 -42.24
CA THR A 699 25.00 3.33 -42.66
C THR A 699 24.53 2.51 -41.43
N PRO A 700 23.23 2.41 -41.17
CA PRO A 700 22.12 3.03 -41.91
C PRO A 700 22.09 4.57 -41.75
N SER A 701 21.64 5.29 -42.80
CA SER A 701 21.60 6.75 -42.79
C SER A 701 20.50 7.29 -41.90
N PRO A 702 20.77 7.93 -40.75
CA PRO A 702 19.76 8.51 -39.89
C PRO A 702 19.06 9.71 -40.54
N LYS A 703 17.75 9.86 -40.29
CA LYS A 703 16.89 10.83 -40.95
C LYS A 703 16.58 12.03 -40.09
N CYS A 704 16.50 13.19 -40.74
CA CYS A 704 15.88 14.34 -40.12
C CYS A 704 14.35 14.17 -40.03
N TRP A 705 13.74 14.86 -39.12
CA TRP A 705 12.27 14.79 -38.95
C TRP A 705 11.49 15.28 -40.18
N ILE A 706 12.11 16.14 -41.01
CA ILE A 706 11.52 16.68 -42.24
C ILE A 706 11.65 15.74 -43.46
N TYR A 707 12.37 14.59 -43.35
CA TYR A 707 12.55 13.65 -44.45
C TYR A 707 11.18 13.22 -45.07
N PRO A 708 11.05 13.16 -46.40
CA PRO A 708 12.09 13.19 -47.47
C PRO A 708 12.52 14.60 -47.89
N GLY A 709 11.97 15.66 -47.32
CA GLY A 709 12.46 17.01 -47.54
C GLY A 709 13.76 17.30 -46.78
N GLY A 710 14.29 18.51 -46.92
CA GLY A 710 15.48 18.99 -46.22
C GLY A 710 15.35 20.47 -45.82
N HIS A 711 16.10 20.89 -44.79
CA HIS A 711 16.13 22.29 -44.33
C HIS A 711 17.05 23.19 -45.16
N GLY A 712 17.89 22.60 -46.02
CA GLY A 712 18.92 23.35 -46.72
C GLY A 712 20.15 23.69 -45.84
N ALA A 713 20.83 24.77 -46.15
CA ALA A 713 21.99 25.23 -45.37
C ALA A 713 21.54 25.97 -44.10
N LEU A 714 22.00 25.50 -42.94
CA LEU A 714 21.67 26.07 -41.63
C LEU A 714 22.92 26.35 -40.81
N ASN A 715 22.97 27.48 -40.13
CA ASN A 715 23.92 27.72 -39.06
C ASN A 715 23.39 27.21 -37.72
N VAL A 716 24.16 27.32 -36.62
CA VAL A 716 23.82 26.81 -35.30
C VAL A 716 22.50 27.40 -34.78
N VAL A 717 22.22 28.69 -34.99
CA VAL A 717 20.97 29.34 -34.55
C VAL A 717 19.78 28.78 -35.32
N GLN A 718 19.90 28.70 -36.65
CA GLN A 718 18.84 28.13 -37.51
C GLN A 718 18.63 26.62 -37.24
N SER A 719 19.72 25.90 -36.92
CA SER A 719 19.64 24.48 -36.59
C SER A 719 18.85 24.22 -35.30
N LEU A 720 18.96 25.08 -34.28
CA LEU A 720 18.14 25.06 -33.08
C LEU A 720 16.71 25.47 -33.37
N GLN A 721 16.50 26.56 -34.13
CA GLN A 721 15.18 27.06 -34.51
C GLN A 721 14.35 25.98 -35.23
N HIS A 722 14.96 25.26 -36.18
CA HIS A 722 14.32 24.20 -36.96
C HIS A 722 14.47 22.82 -36.36
N SER A 723 15.13 22.69 -35.21
CA SER A 723 15.44 21.40 -34.57
C SER A 723 16.02 20.37 -35.57
N CYS A 724 16.97 20.78 -36.38
CA CYS A 724 17.53 19.98 -37.48
C CYS A 724 18.39 18.82 -36.94
N ASN A 725 18.00 17.58 -37.17
CA ASN A 725 18.78 16.42 -36.72
C ASN A 725 20.11 16.29 -37.54
N VAL A 726 20.09 16.53 -38.85
CA VAL A 726 21.29 16.36 -39.71
C VAL A 726 22.43 17.27 -39.26
N PHE A 727 22.14 18.49 -38.84
CA PHE A 727 23.17 19.42 -38.31
C PHE A 727 23.89 18.77 -37.12
N TYR A 728 23.15 18.19 -36.18
CA TYR A 728 23.72 17.58 -34.97
C TYR A 728 24.33 16.20 -35.21
N TYR A 729 23.85 15.43 -36.19
CA TYR A 729 24.56 14.23 -36.64
C TYR A 729 25.92 14.56 -37.22
N GLN A 730 26.02 15.59 -38.07
CA GLN A 730 27.29 16.03 -38.62
C GLN A 730 28.21 16.54 -37.53
N LEU A 731 27.71 17.34 -36.59
CA LEU A 731 28.46 17.87 -35.47
C LEU A 731 29.03 16.75 -34.59
N GLY A 732 28.15 15.80 -34.17
CA GLY A 732 28.57 14.67 -33.36
C GLY A 732 29.59 13.76 -34.08
N TYR A 733 29.40 13.53 -35.39
CA TYR A 733 30.36 12.79 -36.21
C TYR A 733 31.73 13.50 -36.24
N ASN A 734 31.73 14.81 -36.47
CA ASN A 734 32.97 15.61 -36.50
C ASN A 734 33.70 15.58 -35.14
N MET A 735 32.97 15.63 -34.02
CA MET A 735 33.55 15.54 -32.69
C MET A 735 34.20 14.17 -32.40
N GLY A 736 33.73 13.10 -33.09
CA GLY A 736 34.29 11.76 -33.02
C GLY A 736 35.49 11.51 -33.95
N ILE A 737 35.94 12.49 -34.79
CA ILE A 737 37.13 12.33 -35.64
C ILE A 737 38.38 12.56 -34.80
N ASP A 738 39.30 11.59 -34.79
CA ASP A 738 40.60 11.70 -34.14
C ASP A 738 41.62 12.54 -34.96
N SER A 739 42.80 12.78 -34.40
CA SER A 739 43.86 13.51 -35.08
C SER A 739 44.42 12.85 -36.36
N ASN A 740 44.12 11.57 -36.57
CA ASN A 740 44.50 10.78 -37.73
C ASN A 740 43.39 10.71 -38.79
N GLY A 741 42.23 11.32 -38.51
CA GLY A 741 41.05 11.29 -39.38
C GLY A 741 40.18 10.06 -39.25
N ASN A 742 40.37 9.20 -38.24
CA ASN A 742 39.51 8.04 -37.98
C ASN A 742 38.34 8.42 -37.07
N TYR A 743 37.21 7.80 -37.30
CA TYR A 743 36.02 7.98 -36.46
C TYR A 743 36.12 7.09 -35.21
N ASP A 744 35.99 7.73 -34.06
CA ASP A 744 35.88 7.09 -32.75
C ASP A 744 34.64 7.65 -32.02
N SER A 745 33.64 6.79 -31.78
CA SER A 745 32.39 7.18 -31.10
C SER A 745 32.63 7.66 -29.67
N ASP A 746 33.59 7.06 -28.97
CA ASP A 746 33.85 7.35 -27.58
C ASP A 746 34.44 8.78 -27.42
N LEU A 747 35.28 9.18 -28.35
CA LEU A 747 35.84 10.53 -28.38
C LEU A 747 34.74 11.62 -28.47
N GLY A 748 33.76 11.41 -29.35
CA GLY A 748 32.61 12.31 -29.50
C GLY A 748 31.71 12.31 -28.27
N THR A 749 31.43 11.14 -27.74
CA THR A 749 30.57 10.95 -26.54
C THR A 749 31.23 11.55 -25.32
N ASP A 750 32.52 11.41 -25.09
CA ASP A 750 33.24 11.99 -23.96
C ASP A 750 33.21 13.52 -23.95
N LYS A 751 33.31 14.15 -25.14
CA LYS A 751 33.12 15.60 -25.25
C LYS A 751 31.70 16.00 -24.85
N LEU A 752 30.68 15.32 -25.33
CA LEU A 752 29.28 15.60 -24.93
C LEU A 752 29.06 15.41 -23.43
N ARG A 753 29.61 14.33 -22.85
CA ARG A 753 29.57 14.09 -21.40
C ARG A 753 30.22 15.20 -20.60
N LYS A 754 31.40 15.68 -21.02
CA LYS A 754 32.10 16.80 -20.39
C LYS A 754 31.18 18.01 -20.27
N TYR A 755 30.53 18.42 -21.36
CA TYR A 755 29.65 19.58 -21.34
C TYR A 755 28.34 19.30 -20.60
N ALA A 756 27.76 18.11 -20.68
CA ALA A 756 26.61 17.71 -19.88
C ALA A 756 26.94 17.83 -18.38
N ALA A 757 28.12 17.37 -17.95
CA ALA A 757 28.58 17.47 -16.56
C ALA A 757 28.75 18.93 -16.13
N MET A 758 29.26 19.82 -17.01
CA MET A 758 29.40 21.28 -16.75
C MET A 758 28.01 21.92 -16.50
N TYR A 759 26.96 21.42 -17.14
CA TYR A 759 25.57 21.84 -16.90
C TYR A 759 24.92 21.11 -15.69
N GLY A 760 25.64 20.24 -14.97
CA GLY A 760 25.17 19.53 -13.80
C GLY A 760 24.23 18.35 -14.08
N LEU A 761 24.22 17.85 -15.34
CA LEU A 761 23.32 16.74 -15.75
C LEU A 761 23.85 15.34 -15.40
N ASP A 762 25.01 15.25 -14.75
CA ASP A 762 25.70 14.02 -14.33
C ASP A 762 25.51 13.70 -12.84
N ARG A 763 24.77 14.49 -12.10
CA ARG A 763 24.63 14.40 -10.63
C ARG A 763 23.22 14.71 -10.16
N LYS A 764 22.92 14.31 -8.92
CA LYS A 764 21.64 14.64 -8.27
C LYS A 764 21.51 16.15 -8.08
N SER A 765 20.30 16.68 -8.28
CA SER A 765 19.99 18.11 -8.18
C SER A 765 20.06 18.67 -6.75
N GLY A 766 19.92 17.81 -5.72
CA GLY A 766 19.84 18.22 -4.32
C GLY A 766 18.43 18.54 -3.84
N VAL A 767 17.41 18.20 -4.62
CA VAL A 767 16.00 18.28 -4.15
C VAL A 767 15.83 17.33 -2.98
N GLU A 768 15.24 17.82 -1.87
CA GLU A 768 15.13 17.13 -0.58
C GLU A 768 14.00 16.08 -0.53
N ILE A 769 13.38 15.73 -1.64
CA ILE A 769 12.40 14.64 -1.70
C ILE A 769 13.17 13.34 -1.93
N PRO A 770 13.11 12.37 -1.01
CA PRO A 770 13.84 11.12 -1.18
C PRO A 770 13.31 10.35 -2.38
N VAL A 771 14.21 9.75 -3.14
CA VAL A 771 13.87 8.70 -4.08
C VAL A 771 13.38 7.53 -3.24
N SER A 772 12.15 7.05 -3.44
CA SER A 772 11.65 5.88 -2.73
C SER A 772 12.60 4.70 -2.94
N TYR A 773 13.32 4.29 -1.90
CA TYR A 773 14.31 3.20 -1.96
C TYR A 773 13.68 1.80 -2.08
N THR A 774 12.38 1.66 -1.94
CA THR A 774 11.70 0.37 -1.88
C THR A 774 11.74 -0.46 -3.17
N HIS A 775 12.16 0.12 -4.31
CA HIS A 775 12.25 -0.61 -5.59
C HIS A 775 13.59 -0.48 -6.34
N LEU A 776 14.65 0.09 -5.74
CA LEU A 776 15.94 0.31 -6.40
C LEU A 776 17.07 -0.67 -6.00
N ARG A 777 16.77 -1.78 -5.31
CA ARG A 777 17.78 -2.83 -5.05
C ARG A 777 18.00 -3.83 -6.18
N ALA A 778 17.30 -3.71 -7.31
CA ALA A 778 17.57 -4.51 -8.50
C ALA A 778 17.95 -3.57 -9.65
N HIS A 779 19.21 -3.66 -10.10
CA HIS A 779 19.78 -3.06 -11.32
C HIS A 779 20.41 -1.65 -11.26
N GLU A 780 21.37 -1.45 -10.36
CA GLU A 780 22.53 -0.68 -10.73
C GLU A 780 23.54 -1.59 -11.46
N THR A 781 23.20 -2.08 -12.63
CA THR A 781 24.16 -2.69 -13.52
C THR A 781 24.63 -1.66 -14.55
N ARG A 782 25.93 -1.60 -14.73
CA ARG A 782 26.77 -0.72 -15.53
C ARG A 782 26.48 -0.66 -17.05
N HIS A 783 25.26 -0.95 -17.51
CA HIS A 783 24.96 -1.11 -18.93
C HIS A 783 23.93 -0.16 -19.54
N ASP A 784 23.39 0.80 -18.75
CA ASP A 784 22.39 1.76 -19.25
C ASP A 784 22.90 3.19 -19.28
N LEU A 785 24.10 3.39 -19.88
CA LEU A 785 24.58 4.70 -20.31
C LEU A 785 24.77 4.72 -21.83
#